data_dae2ccf7caecda23fc4c49ef2a2fd5ef
#
_entry.id   dae2ccf7caecda23fc4c49ef2a2fd5ef
#
_cell.length_a   1.000
_cell.length_b   1.000
_cell.length_c   1.000
_cell.angle_alpha   90.00
_cell.angle_beta   90.00
_cell.angle_gamma   90.00
#
_symmetry.space_group_name_H-M   'P 1'
#
loop_
_entity.id
_entity.type
_entity.pdbx_description
1 polymer ?
#
loop_
_entity_poly.entity_id
_entity_poly.type
_entity_poly.pdbx_seq_one_letter_code
_entity_poly.pdbx_strand_id
1 'polypeptide(L)'
;MTWTRPVSLWLAPALFLAAGFLLILTGAFGIETNLGNRLFDAWQRHAARPFADTAVPVRVLELPSMDEDSLVRVTRILSAQGARLVLFTAPVEAGPSPQSLAAKLPPDSDAARAALARLPEPAHDLAVEIQGVKAITPVLLGVPGREPHIRARFVYRGTADPFGQTPRFDAAAASPPLLESNAAGSAAINLIPDADGVVRRMAIAFHLGPALVPGMAAEALRLVGNKPDITVISNERDPLSFFSGAGIGALETPRGPVRSDGAGLVWLHYAANTSLRMLNPNALDAMPLKGAVVLVGPQGAVVDTPLGPASAVNVMGEGLENLLAGAELARPSWGRPAEALVLLVLGAAMILLLRFGLGWAAALTMAGMIGLGLGSWYLYAGQRLLLDAATPSLFLLLAFAAAAAAYVHDLRMAYAGLRMAFSDSLPRATIEKIARRPHLLKLEGETRTVTYLVCGVRGLAGVAAAYKDDAAGFTSLMQKILTPLIDQALAHGGTIDRLTADGFAAFWNAPLDDGEHALHACEAANGMAIVSARVTEALAQERPDAPVAEIGVGVATGSVIAGGFGGYGRMGYSVNGDAVTLAQRIQALSPQYGPALVVSDETKRLAERGFAFLEIDTVALAGPPTTLYAIMGNPVNKASPKFRALTVFHDHIFQAIRKQQWQMARDLIAQCRRLSGASQKLYDLHLARIAYYEKHPPGADWDGAFRPILE
;
A
#
# COMPACT_ATOMS: atom_id res chain seq x y z
N MET A 1 17.93 -22.22 -5.93
CA MET A 1 17.18 -21.14 -6.62
C MET A 1 17.21 -19.92 -5.72
N THR A 2 18.06 -18.95 -6.02
CA THR A 2 17.96 -17.62 -5.41
C THR A 2 16.63 -17.04 -5.86
N TRP A 3 15.67 -16.95 -4.97
CA TRP A 3 14.39 -16.29 -5.18
C TRP A 3 14.69 -14.79 -5.29
N THR A 4 15.13 -14.35 -6.47
CA THR A 4 15.09 -12.94 -6.82
C THR A 4 13.64 -12.55 -6.82
N ARG A 5 13.24 -11.69 -5.87
CA ARG A 5 11.89 -11.14 -5.83
C ARG A 5 11.60 -10.55 -7.22
N PRO A 6 10.43 -10.80 -7.79
CA PRO A 6 10.16 -10.39 -9.16
C PRO A 6 10.28 -8.87 -9.29
N VAL A 7 10.74 -8.42 -10.43
CA VAL A 7 10.96 -7.02 -10.79
C VAL A 7 9.66 -6.19 -10.60
N SER A 8 8.50 -6.83 -10.71
CA SER A 8 7.18 -6.22 -10.50
C SER A 8 6.99 -5.58 -9.12
N LEU A 9 7.57 -6.16 -8.05
CA LEU A 9 7.51 -5.61 -6.68
C LEU A 9 8.16 -4.22 -6.55
N TRP A 10 9.11 -3.91 -7.44
CA TRP A 10 9.86 -2.65 -7.43
C TRP A 10 9.36 -1.69 -8.50
N LEU A 11 8.96 -2.21 -9.65
CA LEU A 11 8.61 -1.41 -10.82
C LEU A 11 7.29 -0.65 -10.62
N ALA A 12 6.26 -1.31 -10.15
CA ALA A 12 4.94 -0.69 -9.98
C ALA A 12 4.94 0.49 -8.99
N PRO A 13 5.45 0.36 -7.73
CA PRO A 13 5.55 1.50 -6.83
C PRO A 13 6.49 2.59 -7.34
N ALA A 14 7.61 2.24 -8.00
CA ALA A 14 8.54 3.22 -8.58
C ALA A 14 7.89 4.08 -9.66
N LEU A 15 7.01 3.52 -10.48
CA LEU A 15 6.26 4.28 -11.49
C LEU A 15 5.33 5.32 -10.86
N PHE A 16 4.62 4.98 -9.77
CA PHE A 16 3.79 5.96 -9.05
C PHE A 16 4.62 7.06 -8.40
N LEU A 17 5.78 6.72 -7.83
CA LEU A 17 6.71 7.72 -7.26
C LEU A 17 7.27 8.64 -8.35
N ALA A 18 7.68 8.10 -9.49
CA ALA A 18 8.18 8.89 -10.62
C ALA A 18 7.09 9.79 -11.21
N ALA A 19 5.87 9.27 -11.35
CA ALA A 19 4.74 10.07 -11.81
C ALA A 19 4.42 11.21 -10.83
N GLY A 20 4.37 10.93 -9.53
CA GLY A 20 4.17 11.95 -8.49
C GLY A 20 5.27 12.99 -8.47
N PHE A 21 6.53 12.57 -8.57
CA PHE A 21 7.68 13.46 -8.63
C PHE A 21 7.60 14.42 -9.83
N LEU A 22 7.36 13.91 -11.02
CA LEU A 22 7.19 14.73 -12.22
C LEU A 22 6.01 15.69 -12.11
N LEU A 23 4.88 15.21 -11.60
CA LEU A 23 3.68 16.00 -11.46
C LEU A 23 3.84 17.14 -10.47
N ILE A 24 4.50 16.91 -9.33
CA ILE A 24 4.82 17.95 -8.34
C ILE A 24 5.77 19.01 -8.95
N LEU A 25 6.81 18.59 -9.68
CA LEU A 25 7.76 19.52 -10.27
C LEU A 25 7.17 20.36 -11.40
N THR A 26 6.38 19.75 -12.28
CA THR A 26 5.85 20.43 -13.47
C THR A 26 4.54 21.16 -13.19
N GLY A 27 3.80 20.79 -12.13
CA GLY A 27 2.45 21.29 -11.88
C GLY A 27 1.43 20.88 -12.95
N ALA A 28 1.75 19.85 -13.74
CA ALA A 28 0.89 19.41 -14.84
C ALA A 28 -0.48 18.95 -14.35
N PHE A 29 -1.51 19.18 -15.18
CA PHE A 29 -2.91 18.79 -14.93
C PHE A 29 -3.60 19.46 -13.72
N GLY A 30 -2.98 20.38 -13.02
CA GLY A 30 -3.58 21.10 -11.89
C GLY A 30 -3.96 20.26 -10.66
N ILE A 31 -3.61 18.98 -10.63
CA ILE A 31 -3.93 18.08 -9.50
C ILE A 31 -3.24 18.56 -8.22
N GLU A 32 -1.97 18.90 -8.33
CA GLU A 32 -1.16 19.44 -7.22
C GLU A 32 -1.78 20.73 -6.68
N THR A 33 -2.15 21.68 -7.57
CA THR A 33 -2.75 22.94 -7.16
C THR A 33 -4.09 22.73 -6.46
N ASN A 34 -4.93 21.83 -6.96
CA ASN A 34 -6.25 21.57 -6.36
C ASN A 34 -6.16 20.90 -4.99
N LEU A 35 -5.30 19.87 -4.82
CA LEU A 35 -5.13 19.19 -3.54
C LEU A 35 -4.45 20.10 -2.50
N GLY A 36 -3.36 20.78 -2.90
CA GLY A 36 -2.66 21.72 -2.06
C GLY A 36 -3.55 22.87 -1.62
N ASN A 37 -4.32 23.46 -2.54
CA ASN A 37 -5.24 24.55 -2.22
C ASN A 37 -6.32 24.12 -1.22
N ARG A 38 -6.90 22.92 -1.36
CA ARG A 38 -7.86 22.40 -0.37
C ARG A 38 -7.26 22.22 1.02
N LEU A 39 -6.00 21.76 1.07
CA LEU A 39 -5.27 21.66 2.33
C LEU A 39 -5.03 23.04 2.94
N PHE A 40 -4.60 24.02 2.14
CA PHE A 40 -4.37 25.39 2.60
C PHE A 40 -5.65 26.07 3.09
N ASP A 41 -6.78 25.84 2.41
CA ASP A 41 -8.09 26.29 2.86
C ASP A 41 -8.48 25.66 4.21
N ALA A 42 -8.20 24.36 4.38
CA ALA A 42 -8.44 23.70 5.66
C ALA A 42 -7.60 24.31 6.79
N TRP A 43 -6.32 24.61 6.50
CA TRP A 43 -5.45 25.31 7.46
C TRP A 43 -5.98 26.69 7.80
N GLN A 44 -6.40 27.49 6.82
CA GLN A 44 -6.99 28.81 7.04
C GLN A 44 -8.29 28.72 7.83
N ARG A 45 -9.18 27.79 7.57
CA ARG A 45 -10.41 27.57 8.34
C ARG A 45 -10.14 27.20 9.79
N HIS A 46 -9.08 26.43 10.04
CA HIS A 46 -8.74 25.96 11.39
C HIS A 46 -7.97 27.01 12.20
N ALA A 47 -7.11 27.79 11.54
CA ALA A 47 -6.32 28.84 12.17
C ALA A 47 -6.28 30.10 11.27
N ALA A 48 -7.45 30.72 11.12
CA ALA A 48 -7.55 32.01 10.45
C ALA A 48 -6.80 33.08 11.24
N ARG A 49 -6.32 34.10 10.57
CA ARG A 49 -5.63 35.23 11.19
C ARG A 49 -6.57 35.95 12.17
N PRO A 50 -6.12 36.29 13.40
CA PRO A 50 -6.87 37.21 14.23
C PRO A 50 -6.88 38.60 13.59
N PHE A 51 -8.05 39.26 13.59
CA PHE A 51 -8.12 40.62 13.13
C PHE A 51 -7.38 41.56 14.12
N ALA A 52 -6.51 42.40 13.58
CA ALA A 52 -5.84 43.45 14.34
C ALA A 52 -5.66 44.68 13.43
N ASP A 53 -5.97 45.87 13.95
CA ASP A 53 -5.69 47.10 13.23
C ASP A 53 -4.20 47.24 12.93
N THR A 54 -3.90 47.62 11.71
CA THR A 54 -2.57 48.00 11.26
C THR A 54 -2.25 49.45 11.67
N ALA A 55 -0.98 49.84 11.52
CA ALA A 55 -0.57 51.24 11.77
C ALA A 55 -1.35 52.25 10.93
N VAL A 56 -1.92 51.80 9.82
CA VAL A 56 -2.87 52.53 8.98
C VAL A 56 -4.16 51.70 8.95
N PRO A 57 -5.20 52.05 9.71
CA PRO A 57 -6.43 51.27 9.76
C PRO A 57 -7.09 51.14 8.38
N VAL A 58 -7.50 49.92 8.04
CA VAL A 58 -8.26 49.63 6.83
C VAL A 58 -9.72 49.47 7.22
N ARG A 59 -10.61 50.20 6.51
CA ARG A 59 -12.04 50.14 6.74
C ARG A 59 -12.77 49.87 5.42
N VAL A 60 -13.91 49.23 5.50
CA VAL A 60 -14.72 48.85 4.34
C VAL A 60 -16.12 49.42 4.53
N LEU A 61 -16.59 50.14 3.53
CA LEU A 61 -17.92 50.69 3.45
C LEU A 61 -18.64 50.10 2.25
N GLU A 62 -19.74 49.44 2.48
CA GLU A 62 -20.62 48.93 1.44
C GLU A 62 -21.85 49.82 1.27
N LEU A 63 -22.11 50.22 0.03
CA LEU A 63 -23.22 51.06 -0.32
C LEU A 63 -24.25 50.31 -1.16
N PRO A 64 -25.52 50.55 -0.97
CA PRO A 64 -26.59 49.97 -1.80
C PRO A 64 -26.49 50.38 -3.28
N SER A 65 -25.96 51.60 -3.56
CA SER A 65 -25.76 52.19 -4.90
C SER A 65 -24.42 52.91 -4.98
N MET A 66 -23.77 52.87 -6.14
CA MET A 66 -22.54 53.58 -6.48
C MET A 66 -22.86 54.83 -7.32
N ASP A 67 -24.06 55.39 -7.16
CA ASP A 67 -24.47 56.66 -7.83
C ASP A 67 -23.67 57.85 -7.30
N GLU A 68 -23.55 58.89 -8.12
CA GLU A 68 -22.70 60.02 -7.82
C GLU A 68 -23.12 60.75 -6.52
N ASP A 69 -24.42 60.95 -6.27
CA ASP A 69 -24.92 61.60 -5.05
C ASP A 69 -24.56 60.90 -3.76
N SER A 70 -24.63 59.56 -3.77
CA SER A 70 -24.24 58.70 -2.65
C SER A 70 -22.75 58.81 -2.40
N LEU A 71 -21.93 58.74 -3.45
CA LEU A 71 -20.47 58.81 -3.35
C LEU A 71 -20.00 60.22 -2.93
N VAL A 72 -20.61 61.29 -3.43
CA VAL A 72 -20.34 62.68 -2.99
C VAL A 72 -20.57 62.83 -1.51
N ARG A 73 -21.75 62.41 -1.01
CA ARG A 73 -22.10 62.51 0.41
C ARG A 73 -21.11 61.74 1.28
N VAL A 74 -20.80 60.48 0.90
CA VAL A 74 -19.86 59.60 1.63
C VAL A 74 -18.45 60.19 1.60
N THR A 75 -17.95 60.62 0.45
CA THR A 75 -16.60 61.19 0.30
C THR A 75 -16.45 62.46 1.13
N ARG A 76 -17.45 63.32 1.20
CA ARG A 76 -17.46 64.51 2.06
C ARG A 76 -17.35 64.15 3.55
N ILE A 77 -18.10 63.13 4.03
CA ILE A 77 -18.01 62.68 5.42
C ILE A 77 -16.63 62.10 5.69
N LEU A 78 -16.12 61.19 4.81
CA LEU A 78 -14.81 60.57 4.96
C LEU A 78 -13.69 61.63 4.99
N SER A 79 -13.78 62.67 4.16
CA SER A 79 -12.83 63.76 4.17
C SER A 79 -12.91 64.56 5.48
N ALA A 80 -14.10 64.89 5.95
CA ALA A 80 -14.31 65.60 7.21
C ALA A 80 -13.81 64.83 8.44
N GLN A 81 -13.93 63.48 8.43
CA GLN A 81 -13.44 62.61 9.47
C GLN A 81 -11.91 62.32 9.38
N GLY A 82 -11.22 62.91 8.39
CA GLY A 82 -9.78 62.81 8.23
C GLY A 82 -9.28 61.45 7.69
N ALA A 83 -10.08 60.80 6.85
CA ALA A 83 -9.62 59.62 6.11
C ALA A 83 -8.36 59.97 5.29
N ARG A 84 -7.36 59.06 5.30
CA ARG A 84 -6.09 59.29 4.59
C ARG A 84 -6.20 59.04 3.10
N LEU A 85 -7.02 58.03 2.73
CA LEU A 85 -7.18 57.58 1.36
C LEU A 85 -8.56 56.93 1.19
N VAL A 86 -9.25 57.24 0.09
CA VAL A 86 -10.52 56.58 -0.29
C VAL A 86 -10.29 55.77 -1.55
N LEU A 87 -10.73 54.51 -1.57
CA LEU A 87 -10.63 53.62 -2.72
C LEU A 87 -12.02 53.24 -3.20
N PHE A 88 -12.35 53.59 -4.41
CA PHE A 88 -13.59 53.13 -5.05
C PHE A 88 -13.35 51.76 -5.68
N THR A 89 -14.14 50.76 -5.30
CA THR A 89 -13.95 49.37 -5.71
C THR A 89 -14.94 48.87 -6.75
N ALA A 90 -15.71 49.79 -7.30
CA ALA A 90 -16.59 49.57 -8.44
C ALA A 90 -16.66 50.83 -9.32
N PRO A 91 -16.95 50.69 -10.61
CA PRO A 91 -17.17 51.79 -11.48
C PRO A 91 -18.24 52.75 -10.92
N VAL A 92 -18.00 54.08 -11.04
CA VAL A 92 -18.98 55.09 -10.65
C VAL A 92 -20.11 55.08 -11.68
N GLU A 93 -21.33 54.95 -11.21
CA GLU A 93 -22.53 55.04 -12.04
C GLU A 93 -22.78 56.50 -12.43
N ALA A 94 -22.13 56.90 -13.52
CA ALA A 94 -22.28 58.25 -14.08
C ALA A 94 -23.12 58.20 -15.36
N GLY A 95 -23.98 59.16 -15.52
CA GLY A 95 -24.76 59.30 -16.73
C GLY A 95 -23.90 59.57 -17.99
N PRO A 96 -24.49 59.52 -19.20
CA PRO A 96 -23.75 59.80 -20.42
C PRO A 96 -23.32 61.28 -20.45
N SER A 97 -22.10 61.54 -20.92
CA SER A 97 -21.57 62.90 -20.98
C SER A 97 -22.46 63.77 -21.85
N PRO A 98 -22.66 65.04 -21.46
CA PRO A 98 -23.41 66.01 -22.26
C PRO A 98 -22.91 66.16 -23.71
N GLN A 99 -21.57 66.00 -23.89
CA GLN A 99 -20.96 66.03 -25.22
C GLN A 99 -21.37 64.80 -26.05
N SER A 100 -21.42 63.59 -25.43
CA SER A 100 -21.84 62.33 -26.09
C SER A 100 -23.33 62.37 -26.46
N LEU A 101 -24.15 63.02 -25.64
CA LEU A 101 -25.57 63.27 -25.94
C LEU A 101 -25.73 64.29 -27.08
N ALA A 102 -24.95 65.38 -27.04
CA ALA A 102 -24.94 66.37 -28.05
C ALA A 102 -24.53 65.84 -29.44
N ALA A 103 -23.59 64.91 -29.50
CA ALA A 103 -23.14 64.24 -30.72
C ALA A 103 -24.23 63.36 -31.38
N LYS A 104 -25.20 62.89 -30.61
CA LYS A 104 -26.31 62.00 -31.05
C LYS A 104 -27.53 62.83 -31.52
N LEU A 105 -27.52 64.15 -31.32
CA LEU A 105 -28.63 65.04 -31.75
C LEU A 105 -28.59 65.30 -33.26
N PRO A 106 -29.78 65.42 -33.90
CA PRO A 106 -29.89 65.79 -35.28
C PRO A 106 -29.20 67.15 -35.60
N PRO A 107 -28.75 67.41 -36.85
CA PRO A 107 -28.03 68.64 -37.21
C PRO A 107 -28.73 69.94 -36.82
N ASP A 108 -30.05 69.98 -36.85
CA ASP A 108 -30.88 71.17 -36.59
C ASP A 108 -31.18 71.41 -35.11
N SER A 109 -30.47 70.78 -34.19
CA SER A 109 -30.77 70.87 -32.75
C SER A 109 -29.82 71.78 -31.97
N ASP A 110 -29.47 72.96 -32.51
CA ASP A 110 -28.50 73.89 -31.91
C ASP A 110 -28.84 74.33 -30.49
N ALA A 111 -30.12 74.62 -30.24
CA ALA A 111 -30.60 75.03 -28.92
C ALA A 111 -30.44 73.91 -27.88
N ALA A 112 -30.70 72.67 -28.30
CA ALA A 112 -30.52 71.51 -27.41
C ALA A 112 -29.03 71.22 -27.14
N ARG A 113 -28.15 71.35 -28.15
CA ARG A 113 -26.68 71.23 -27.96
C ARG A 113 -26.16 72.33 -27.03
N ALA A 114 -26.64 73.58 -27.16
CA ALA A 114 -26.27 74.66 -26.27
C ALA A 114 -26.75 74.44 -24.83
N ALA A 115 -27.91 73.81 -24.65
CA ALA A 115 -28.42 73.45 -23.33
C ALA A 115 -27.60 72.33 -22.71
N LEU A 116 -27.28 71.28 -23.50
CA LEU A 116 -26.42 70.19 -23.05
C LEU A 116 -25.02 70.69 -22.67
N ALA A 117 -24.44 71.63 -23.42
CA ALA A 117 -23.12 72.20 -23.13
C ALA A 117 -23.02 72.92 -21.78
N ARG A 118 -24.19 73.32 -21.19
CA ARG A 118 -24.27 73.94 -19.85
C ARG A 118 -24.41 72.98 -18.71
N LEU A 119 -24.68 71.72 -18.99
CA LEU A 119 -24.75 70.69 -17.94
C LEU A 119 -23.35 70.34 -17.49
N PRO A 120 -23.17 69.99 -16.16
CA PRO A 120 -21.90 69.51 -15.64
C PRO A 120 -21.53 68.16 -16.29
N GLU A 121 -20.23 67.91 -16.45
CA GLU A 121 -19.73 66.63 -16.88
C GLU A 121 -20.06 65.55 -15.84
N PRO A 122 -20.25 64.28 -16.28
CA PRO A 122 -20.52 63.18 -15.37
C PRO A 122 -19.45 63.07 -14.28
N ALA A 123 -19.88 62.81 -13.05
CA ALA A 123 -19.07 62.75 -11.84
C ALA A 123 -18.35 64.06 -11.49
N HIS A 124 -18.92 65.25 -11.92
CA HIS A 124 -18.33 66.53 -11.60
C HIS A 124 -18.31 66.83 -10.10
N ASP A 125 -19.41 66.62 -9.40
CA ASP A 125 -19.50 66.90 -7.96
C ASP A 125 -18.62 65.94 -7.15
N LEU A 126 -18.51 64.69 -7.55
CA LEU A 126 -17.60 63.75 -6.94
C LEU A 126 -16.13 64.15 -7.20
N ALA A 127 -15.80 64.59 -8.40
CA ALA A 127 -14.47 65.11 -8.75
C ALA A 127 -14.04 66.34 -7.93
N VAL A 128 -14.96 67.17 -7.52
CA VAL A 128 -14.70 68.27 -6.59
C VAL A 128 -14.44 67.76 -5.19
N GLU A 129 -15.26 66.84 -4.67
CA GLU A 129 -15.13 66.33 -3.31
C GLU A 129 -13.83 65.55 -3.09
N ILE A 130 -13.36 64.79 -4.10
CA ILE A 130 -12.08 64.04 -3.99
C ILE A 130 -10.85 64.97 -3.93
N GLN A 131 -10.96 66.25 -4.24
CA GLN A 131 -9.84 67.17 -4.01
C GLN A 131 -9.54 67.38 -2.52
N GLY A 132 -10.52 67.14 -1.65
CA GLY A 132 -10.37 67.23 -0.19
C GLY A 132 -9.74 66.01 0.46
N VAL A 133 -9.66 64.86 -0.24
CA VAL A 133 -9.07 63.61 0.24
C VAL A 133 -8.40 62.87 -0.92
N LYS A 134 -7.27 62.20 -0.68
CA LYS A 134 -6.67 61.36 -1.71
C LYS A 134 -7.61 60.21 -2.09
N ALA A 135 -7.88 60.04 -3.40
CA ALA A 135 -8.74 58.95 -3.90
C ALA A 135 -8.05 58.11 -4.96
N ILE A 136 -8.41 56.83 -5.03
CA ILE A 136 -8.04 55.90 -6.13
C ILE A 136 -9.33 55.59 -6.89
N THR A 137 -9.29 55.80 -8.20
CA THR A 137 -10.38 55.44 -9.12
C THR A 137 -10.26 54.01 -9.60
N PRO A 138 -11.37 53.27 -9.73
CA PRO A 138 -11.38 51.90 -10.21
C PRO A 138 -11.16 51.81 -11.72
N VAL A 139 -10.40 50.75 -12.10
CA VAL A 139 -10.26 50.30 -13.48
C VAL A 139 -10.73 48.86 -13.52
N LEU A 140 -11.78 48.60 -14.31
CA LEU A 140 -12.28 47.23 -14.51
C LEU A 140 -11.69 46.65 -15.79
N LEU A 141 -10.82 45.68 -15.64
CA LEU A 141 -10.15 44.97 -16.74
C LEU A 141 -11.04 43.87 -17.33
N GLY A 142 -10.92 43.61 -18.63
CA GLY A 142 -11.69 42.63 -19.37
C GLY A 142 -13.05 43.11 -19.88
N VAL A 143 -13.41 44.36 -19.61
CA VAL A 143 -14.64 44.98 -20.10
C VAL A 143 -14.27 46.11 -21.06
N PRO A 144 -14.81 46.13 -22.29
CA PRO A 144 -14.56 47.23 -23.24
C PRO A 144 -15.07 48.57 -22.71
N GLY A 145 -14.24 49.61 -22.79
CA GLY A 145 -14.57 50.95 -22.36
C GLY A 145 -13.46 51.94 -22.70
N ARG A 146 -13.36 53.01 -21.92
CA ARG A 146 -12.28 53.99 -22.06
C ARG A 146 -10.99 53.47 -21.46
N GLU A 147 -9.87 53.74 -22.13
CA GLU A 147 -8.54 53.40 -21.59
C GLU A 147 -8.22 54.23 -20.34
N PRO A 148 -7.64 53.63 -19.30
CA PRO A 148 -7.30 54.33 -18.06
C PRO A 148 -6.03 55.17 -18.22
N HIS A 149 -5.99 56.31 -17.50
CA HIS A 149 -4.77 57.09 -17.32
C HIS A 149 -4.04 56.65 -16.06
N ILE A 150 -2.98 55.83 -16.23
CA ILE A 150 -2.21 55.27 -15.13
C ILE A 150 -1.06 56.22 -14.75
N ARG A 151 -1.07 56.71 -13.51
CA ARG A 151 -0.03 57.59 -12.96
C ARG A 151 1.12 56.83 -12.30
N ALA A 152 0.85 55.63 -11.79
CA ALA A 152 1.86 54.81 -11.14
C ALA A 152 2.86 54.30 -12.17
N ARG A 153 4.15 54.35 -11.82
CA ARG A 153 5.23 53.69 -12.56
C ARG A 153 5.68 52.48 -11.82
N PHE A 154 6.00 51.44 -12.57
CA PHE A 154 6.65 50.27 -12.03
C PHE A 154 8.14 50.37 -12.23
N VAL A 155 8.89 50.12 -11.15
CA VAL A 155 10.35 50.01 -11.14
C VAL A 155 10.70 48.64 -10.60
N TYR A 156 11.64 47.95 -11.20
CA TYR A 156 12.05 46.63 -10.72
C TYR A 156 13.54 46.60 -10.41
N ARG A 157 13.88 45.72 -9.42
CA ARG A 157 15.23 45.36 -9.08
C ARG A 157 15.53 43.97 -9.63
N GLY A 158 16.46 43.86 -10.56
CA GLY A 158 16.85 42.69 -11.29
C GLY A 158 17.35 43.02 -12.67
N THR A 159 17.81 42.01 -13.42
CA THR A 159 18.33 42.20 -14.81
C THR A 159 17.29 41.82 -15.86
N ALA A 160 16.37 40.96 -15.53
CA ALA A 160 15.31 40.54 -16.43
C ALA A 160 13.94 41.19 -16.07
N ASP A 161 13.15 41.50 -17.09
CA ASP A 161 11.79 42.04 -16.94
C ASP A 161 10.88 41.04 -16.21
N PRO A 162 10.37 41.35 -14.98
CA PRO A 162 9.59 40.43 -14.19
C PRO A 162 8.10 40.38 -14.54
N PHE A 163 7.63 41.21 -15.48
CA PHE A 163 6.18 41.36 -15.73
C PHE A 163 5.63 40.33 -16.73
N GLY A 164 6.48 39.54 -17.37
CA GLY A 164 6.09 38.61 -18.44
C GLY A 164 4.98 37.60 -18.05
N GLN A 165 4.87 37.26 -16.77
CA GLN A 165 3.91 36.26 -16.24
C GLN A 165 2.65 36.92 -15.60
N THR A 166 2.57 38.23 -15.50
CA THR A 166 1.40 38.91 -14.90
C THR A 166 0.12 38.71 -15.73
N PRO A 167 -1.04 38.68 -15.06
CA PRO A 167 -2.33 38.50 -15.75
C PRO A 167 -2.55 39.56 -16.84
N ARG A 168 -3.05 39.14 -18.01
CA ARG A 168 -3.18 39.97 -19.21
C ARG A 168 -4.63 40.17 -19.59
N PHE A 169 -4.95 41.43 -19.99
CA PHE A 169 -6.25 41.83 -20.49
C PHE A 169 -6.08 42.72 -21.72
N ASP A 170 -7.04 42.65 -22.64
CA ASP A 170 -7.01 43.39 -23.88
C ASP A 170 -7.99 44.61 -23.87
N ALA A 171 -8.81 44.71 -22.83
CA ALA A 171 -9.79 45.78 -22.69
C ALA A 171 -9.87 46.25 -21.24
N ALA A 172 -10.27 47.50 -21.06
CA ALA A 172 -10.53 48.09 -19.75
C ALA A 172 -11.66 49.13 -19.81
N ALA A 173 -12.37 49.26 -18.71
CA ALA A 173 -13.32 50.34 -18.48
C ALA A 173 -12.80 51.22 -17.33
N ALA A 174 -12.36 52.42 -17.65
CA ALA A 174 -11.88 53.42 -16.70
C ALA A 174 -13.00 54.33 -16.21
N SER A 175 -12.77 55.00 -15.08
CA SER A 175 -13.64 56.01 -14.53
C SER A 175 -13.78 57.25 -15.46
N PRO A 176 -14.82 58.12 -15.29
CA PRO A 176 -14.94 59.35 -16.06
C PRO A 176 -13.66 60.19 -16.04
N PRO A 177 -13.30 60.87 -17.17
CA PRO A 177 -12.03 61.59 -17.30
C PRO A 177 -11.81 62.65 -16.22
N LEU A 178 -12.86 63.39 -15.86
CA LEU A 178 -12.80 64.42 -14.83
C LEU A 178 -12.49 63.86 -13.46
N LEU A 179 -13.08 62.71 -13.11
CA LEU A 179 -12.81 62.02 -11.86
C LEU A 179 -11.34 61.48 -11.80
N GLU A 180 -10.89 60.88 -12.89
CA GLU A 180 -9.51 60.35 -13.01
C GLU A 180 -8.46 61.45 -12.93
N SER A 181 -8.73 62.62 -13.53
CA SER A 181 -7.79 63.75 -13.52
C SER A 181 -7.63 64.36 -12.12
N ASN A 182 -8.65 64.30 -11.27
CA ASN A 182 -8.62 64.80 -9.89
C ASN A 182 -8.20 63.71 -8.85
N ALA A 183 -8.23 62.44 -9.21
CA ALA A 183 -7.81 61.36 -8.34
C ALA A 183 -6.30 61.30 -8.15
N ALA A 184 -5.84 60.78 -7.01
CA ALA A 184 -4.41 60.58 -6.70
C ALA A 184 -3.81 59.42 -7.50
N GLY A 185 -4.64 58.45 -7.95
CA GLY A 185 -4.24 57.30 -8.76
C GLY A 185 -5.43 56.52 -9.31
N SER A 186 -5.14 55.57 -10.20
CA SER A 186 -6.11 54.64 -10.77
C SER A 186 -5.56 53.20 -10.65
N ALA A 187 -6.41 52.25 -10.30
CA ALA A 187 -5.97 50.86 -10.08
C ALA A 187 -7.02 49.83 -10.51
N ALA A 188 -6.55 48.66 -10.90
CA ALA A 188 -7.41 47.54 -11.25
C ALA A 188 -8.10 46.96 -10.01
N ILE A 189 -9.41 46.73 -10.16
CA ILE A 189 -10.29 46.17 -9.10
C ILE A 189 -10.55 44.68 -9.28
N ASN A 190 -9.90 44.05 -10.26
CA ASN A 190 -10.14 42.66 -10.60
C ASN A 190 -9.59 41.72 -9.51
N LEU A 191 -10.47 40.89 -8.97
CA LEU A 191 -10.09 39.73 -8.19
C LEU A 191 -9.97 38.55 -9.15
N ILE A 192 -8.86 37.78 -9.03
CA ILE A 192 -8.60 36.61 -9.88
C ILE A 192 -8.84 35.36 -9.03
N PRO A 193 -9.96 34.66 -9.25
CA PRO A 193 -10.17 33.37 -8.58
C PRO A 193 -9.24 32.30 -9.14
N ASP A 194 -8.89 31.32 -8.33
CA ASP A 194 -8.25 30.12 -8.79
C ASP A 194 -9.22 29.28 -9.66
N ALA A 195 -8.73 28.20 -10.27
CA ALA A 195 -9.52 27.36 -11.18
C ALA A 195 -10.79 26.75 -10.56
N ASP A 196 -10.87 26.70 -9.24
CA ASP A 196 -12.03 26.24 -8.47
C ASP A 196 -12.99 27.37 -8.05
N GLY A 197 -12.77 28.58 -8.53
CA GLY A 197 -13.61 29.78 -8.26
C GLY A 197 -13.26 30.50 -6.95
N VAL A 198 -12.34 30.01 -6.14
CA VAL A 198 -11.99 30.58 -4.84
C VAL A 198 -10.88 31.63 -4.97
N VAL A 199 -11.09 32.80 -4.38
CA VAL A 199 -10.08 33.86 -4.34
C VAL A 199 -9.13 33.61 -3.15
N ARG A 200 -7.90 33.24 -3.46
CA ARG A 200 -6.82 33.00 -2.46
C ARG A 200 -5.69 34.00 -2.58
N ARG A 201 -5.59 34.68 -3.71
CA ARG A 201 -4.47 35.55 -4.07
C ARG A 201 -4.94 36.85 -4.63
N MET A 202 -4.10 37.89 -4.51
CA MET A 202 -4.35 39.22 -5.08
C MET A 202 -3.18 39.66 -5.96
N ALA A 203 -3.48 40.23 -7.12
CA ALA A 203 -2.46 40.68 -8.06
C ALA A 203 -1.86 42.05 -7.66
N ILE A 204 -0.52 42.12 -7.79
CA ILE A 204 0.24 43.38 -7.64
C ILE A 204 0.09 44.26 -8.90
N ALA A 205 0.14 43.64 -10.07
CA ALA A 205 0.12 44.27 -11.37
C ALA A 205 -0.64 43.44 -12.41
N PHE A 206 -1.17 44.10 -13.41
CA PHE A 206 -1.85 43.53 -14.56
C PHE A 206 -1.27 44.10 -15.85
N HIS A 207 -1.30 43.36 -16.95
CA HIS A 207 -1.12 43.90 -18.30
C HIS A 207 -2.44 44.36 -18.92
N LEU A 208 -2.44 45.54 -19.50
CA LEU A 208 -3.47 46.01 -20.40
C LEU A 208 -2.79 46.33 -21.75
N GLY A 209 -2.80 45.39 -22.68
CA GLY A 209 -1.93 45.46 -23.86
C GLY A 209 -0.46 45.56 -23.45
N PRO A 210 0.26 46.64 -23.92
CA PRO A 210 1.65 46.88 -23.53
C PRO A 210 1.82 47.60 -22.18
N ALA A 211 0.75 48.20 -21.64
CA ALA A 211 0.78 48.99 -20.42
C ALA A 211 0.61 48.14 -19.16
N LEU A 212 1.22 48.58 -18.06
CA LEU A 212 1.03 47.98 -16.75
C LEU A 212 0.01 48.78 -15.93
N VAL A 213 -0.96 48.09 -15.37
CA VAL A 213 -1.96 48.63 -14.47
C VAL A 213 -1.73 48.11 -13.06
N PRO A 214 -1.60 48.96 -12.03
CA PRO A 214 -1.41 48.48 -10.67
C PRO A 214 -2.68 47.83 -10.13
N GLY A 215 -2.52 46.78 -9.33
CA GLY A 215 -3.62 46.26 -8.50
C GLY A 215 -3.96 47.24 -7.39
N MET A 216 -5.23 47.24 -6.95
CA MET A 216 -5.78 48.18 -5.98
C MET A 216 -4.93 48.29 -4.70
N ALA A 217 -4.53 47.19 -4.11
CA ALA A 217 -3.76 47.19 -2.89
C ALA A 217 -2.32 47.73 -3.08
N ALA A 218 -1.69 47.46 -4.26
CA ALA A 218 -0.35 47.95 -4.57
C ALA A 218 -0.35 49.48 -4.77
N GLU A 219 -1.34 50.01 -5.46
CA GLU A 219 -1.48 51.46 -5.63
C GLU A 219 -1.83 52.16 -4.31
N ALA A 220 -2.72 51.59 -3.51
CA ALA A 220 -3.00 52.09 -2.17
C ALA A 220 -1.75 52.13 -1.28
N LEU A 221 -0.92 51.12 -1.32
CA LEU A 221 0.34 51.07 -0.59
C LEU A 221 1.31 52.17 -1.07
N ARG A 222 1.42 52.38 -2.38
CA ARG A 222 2.23 53.47 -2.97
C ARG A 222 1.82 54.83 -2.41
N LEU A 223 0.52 55.13 -2.43
CA LEU A 223 -0.02 56.42 -1.99
C LEU A 223 0.03 56.59 -0.46
N VAL A 224 -0.19 55.55 0.32
CA VAL A 224 0.00 55.54 1.78
C VAL A 224 1.45 55.80 2.12
N GLY A 225 2.40 55.21 1.39
CA GLY A 225 3.83 55.43 1.55
C GLY A 225 4.37 56.74 1.00
N ASN A 226 3.51 57.59 0.32
CA ASN A 226 3.92 58.77 -0.43
C ASN A 226 5.09 58.48 -1.41
N LYS A 227 5.10 57.31 -2.03
CA LYS A 227 6.12 56.90 -3.01
C LYS A 227 5.72 57.30 -4.43
N PRO A 228 6.67 57.74 -5.29
CA PRO A 228 6.38 58.00 -6.70
C PRO A 228 6.06 56.73 -7.48
N ASP A 229 6.76 55.66 -7.17
CA ASP A 229 6.78 54.40 -7.96
C ASP A 229 6.40 53.20 -7.12
N ILE A 230 5.97 52.12 -7.78
CA ILE A 230 5.77 50.80 -7.23
C ILE A 230 7.02 49.99 -7.55
N THR A 231 7.78 49.59 -6.52
CA THR A 231 9.03 48.83 -6.70
C THR A 231 8.77 47.36 -6.49
N VAL A 232 9.11 46.55 -7.49
CA VAL A 232 9.06 45.08 -7.41
C VAL A 232 10.46 44.47 -7.48
N ILE A 233 10.65 43.26 -6.96
CA ILE A 233 11.88 42.52 -6.98
C ILE A 233 11.68 41.33 -7.91
N SER A 234 12.56 41.17 -8.91
CA SER A 234 12.56 40.00 -9.80
C SER A 234 13.00 38.76 -9.05
N ASN A 235 12.40 37.62 -9.37
CA ASN A 235 12.77 36.30 -8.83
C ASN A 235 13.96 35.64 -9.56
N GLU A 236 14.65 36.33 -10.46
CA GLU A 236 15.74 35.80 -11.29
C GLU A 236 16.91 35.17 -10.52
N ARG A 237 17.12 35.58 -9.26
CA ARG A 237 18.14 35.01 -8.36
C ARG A 237 17.75 33.69 -7.74
N ASP A 238 16.51 33.27 -7.92
CA ASP A 238 16.07 31.97 -7.47
C ASP A 238 16.55 30.90 -8.45
N PRO A 239 17.32 29.90 -8.04
CA PRO A 239 17.80 28.84 -8.92
C PRO A 239 16.68 28.13 -9.68
N LEU A 240 15.47 28.14 -9.13
CA LEU A 240 14.31 27.46 -9.71
C LEU A 240 13.55 28.33 -10.72
N SER A 241 13.82 29.63 -10.77
CA SER A 241 13.29 30.54 -11.81
C SER A 241 13.78 30.15 -13.21
N PHE A 242 14.87 29.38 -13.32
CA PHE A 242 15.35 28.86 -14.59
C PHE A 242 14.27 28.06 -15.36
N PHE A 243 13.40 27.35 -14.64
CA PHE A 243 12.31 26.56 -15.27
C PHE A 243 11.03 27.34 -15.52
N SER A 244 10.79 28.44 -14.80
CA SER A 244 9.55 29.24 -14.89
C SER A 244 9.69 30.59 -15.60
N GLY A 245 10.92 31.00 -15.88
CA GLY A 245 11.23 32.34 -16.39
C GLY A 245 11.23 33.41 -15.29
N ALA A 246 11.69 34.63 -15.65
CA ALA A 246 11.67 35.75 -14.74
C ALA A 246 10.22 36.18 -14.41
N GLY A 247 9.96 36.47 -13.14
CA GLY A 247 8.65 36.91 -12.66
C GLY A 247 8.80 37.82 -11.44
N ILE A 248 7.67 38.34 -10.95
CA ILE A 248 7.66 39.18 -9.75
C ILE A 248 7.84 38.28 -8.51
N GLY A 249 9.00 38.38 -7.87
CA GLY A 249 9.30 37.63 -6.66
C GLY A 249 8.78 38.28 -5.38
N ALA A 250 8.76 39.63 -5.35
CA ALA A 250 8.24 40.37 -4.19
C ALA A 250 7.86 41.81 -4.56
N LEU A 251 6.93 42.38 -3.78
CA LEU A 251 6.61 43.81 -3.76
C LEU A 251 7.39 44.48 -2.63
N GLU A 252 8.11 45.55 -2.89
CA GLU A 252 8.79 46.32 -1.86
C GLU A 252 7.85 47.20 -1.06
N THR A 253 7.75 46.94 0.23
CA THR A 253 6.91 47.73 1.17
C THR A 253 7.74 48.44 2.21
N PRO A 254 7.21 49.43 2.95
CA PRO A 254 7.94 50.07 4.06
C PRO A 254 8.40 49.14 5.17
N ARG A 255 7.77 47.97 5.31
CA ARG A 255 8.10 46.95 6.30
C ARG A 255 9.04 45.86 5.79
N GLY A 256 9.37 45.90 4.50
CA GLY A 256 10.20 44.89 3.83
C GLY A 256 9.49 44.29 2.60
N PRO A 257 10.13 43.35 1.92
CA PRO A 257 9.59 42.74 0.73
C PRO A 257 8.44 41.77 1.07
N VAL A 258 7.28 41.96 0.49
CA VAL A 258 6.14 41.03 0.52
C VAL A 258 6.28 40.05 -0.66
N ARG A 259 6.34 38.78 -0.36
CA ARG A 259 6.54 37.73 -1.35
C ARG A 259 5.32 37.53 -2.24
N SER A 260 5.55 37.33 -3.54
CA SER A 260 4.53 36.93 -4.51
C SER A 260 4.96 35.66 -5.25
N ASP A 261 4.05 35.04 -5.97
CA ASP A 261 4.41 34.05 -6.98
C ASP A 261 4.99 34.73 -8.22
N GLY A 262 5.54 33.97 -9.17
CA GLY A 262 6.15 34.54 -10.39
C GLY A 262 5.18 35.39 -11.23
N ALA A 263 3.88 35.20 -11.10
CA ALA A 263 2.85 36.00 -11.76
C ALA A 263 2.51 37.28 -11.02
N GLY A 264 3.14 37.56 -9.88
CA GLY A 264 2.88 38.75 -9.07
C GLY A 264 1.58 38.63 -8.23
N LEU A 265 1.16 37.41 -7.90
CA LEU A 265 0.01 37.17 -7.03
C LEU A 265 0.50 36.95 -5.60
N VAL A 266 -0.06 37.66 -4.64
CA VAL A 266 0.23 37.55 -3.21
C VAL A 266 -0.82 36.67 -2.55
N TRP A 267 -0.41 35.68 -1.78
CA TRP A 267 -1.29 34.80 -1.03
C TRP A 267 -1.90 35.53 0.17
N LEU A 268 -3.22 35.48 0.28
CA LEU A 268 -3.96 36.13 1.33
C LEU A 268 -4.07 35.25 2.58
N HIS A 269 -3.77 35.82 3.74
CA HIS A 269 -4.06 35.24 5.04
C HIS A 269 -5.34 35.86 5.60
N TYR A 270 -6.45 35.18 5.41
CA TYR A 270 -7.78 35.68 5.76
C TYR A 270 -7.99 35.81 7.28
N ALA A 271 -8.65 36.90 7.70
CA ALA A 271 -8.99 37.14 9.09
C ALA A 271 -10.29 36.43 9.49
N ALA A 272 -10.33 35.85 10.69
CA ALA A 272 -11.50 35.11 11.20
C ALA A 272 -12.71 36.01 11.44
N ASN A 273 -12.48 37.24 11.89
CA ASN A 273 -13.55 38.21 12.18
C ASN A 273 -13.26 39.55 11.53
N THR A 274 -14.02 39.93 10.55
CA THR A 274 -13.89 41.17 9.75
C THR A 274 -14.91 42.24 10.14
N SER A 275 -15.76 42.00 11.14
CA SER A 275 -16.82 42.94 11.56
C SER A 275 -16.27 44.29 11.99
N LEU A 276 -15.10 44.34 12.60
CA LEU A 276 -14.44 45.60 13.00
C LEU A 276 -13.92 46.44 11.83
N ARG A 277 -13.74 45.82 10.66
CA ARG A 277 -13.36 46.50 9.42
C ARG A 277 -14.55 47.16 8.76
N MET A 278 -15.75 46.57 8.91
CA MET A 278 -16.97 47.04 8.25
C MET A 278 -17.52 48.29 8.93
N LEU A 279 -17.75 49.31 8.11
CA LEU A 279 -18.38 50.55 8.55
C LEU A 279 -19.90 50.45 8.36
N ASN A 280 -20.63 51.01 9.32
CA ASN A 280 -22.07 51.19 9.16
C ASN A 280 -22.36 52.48 8.37
N PRO A 281 -22.99 52.41 7.18
CA PRO A 281 -23.29 53.60 6.37
C PRO A 281 -24.13 54.65 7.10
N ASN A 282 -25.00 54.25 8.04
CA ASN A 282 -25.88 55.09 8.79
C ASN A 282 -25.24 55.76 10.01
N ALA A 283 -24.00 55.39 10.37
CA ALA A 283 -23.30 55.89 11.55
C ALA A 283 -21.92 56.48 11.21
N LEU A 284 -21.66 56.83 9.97
CA LEU A 284 -20.34 57.30 9.49
C LEU A 284 -19.87 58.56 10.21
N ASP A 285 -20.77 59.48 10.53
CA ASP A 285 -20.45 60.75 11.18
C ASP A 285 -19.89 60.56 12.61
N ALA A 286 -20.17 59.45 13.26
CA ALA A 286 -19.77 59.15 14.61
C ALA A 286 -18.46 58.33 14.73
N MET A 287 -17.86 57.91 13.61
CA MET A 287 -16.73 57.00 13.61
C MET A 287 -15.39 57.74 13.49
N PRO A 288 -14.37 57.37 14.28
CA PRO A 288 -13.03 57.96 14.16
C PRO A 288 -12.30 57.37 12.97
N LEU A 289 -12.26 58.08 11.81
CA LEU A 289 -11.60 57.61 10.58
C LEU A 289 -10.27 58.31 10.32
N LYS A 290 -9.74 59.04 11.26
CA LYS A 290 -8.49 59.80 11.12
C LYS A 290 -7.32 58.90 10.74
N GLY A 291 -6.76 59.14 9.57
CA GLY A 291 -5.61 58.36 9.04
C GLY A 291 -5.97 56.98 8.46
N ALA A 292 -7.25 56.60 8.47
CA ALA A 292 -7.72 55.35 7.88
C ALA A 292 -7.71 55.36 6.35
N VAL A 293 -7.55 54.19 5.76
CA VAL A 293 -7.81 53.91 4.34
C VAL A 293 -9.18 53.26 4.25
N VAL A 294 -10.07 53.87 3.49
CA VAL A 294 -11.47 53.42 3.37
C VAL A 294 -11.74 52.92 1.97
N LEU A 295 -12.16 51.64 1.86
CA LEU A 295 -12.63 51.05 0.61
C LEU A 295 -14.15 51.26 0.54
N VAL A 296 -14.62 51.83 -0.56
CA VAL A 296 -16.04 52.08 -0.82
C VAL A 296 -16.47 51.28 -2.03
N GLY A 297 -17.49 50.46 -1.88
CA GLY A 297 -17.95 49.60 -2.96
C GLY A 297 -19.42 49.16 -2.81
N PRO A 298 -19.95 48.43 -3.82
CA PRO A 298 -21.34 48.02 -3.83
C PRO A 298 -21.60 46.89 -2.83
N GLN A 299 -22.78 46.96 -2.21
CA GLN A 299 -23.29 45.83 -1.44
C GLN A 299 -23.72 44.68 -2.37
N GLY A 300 -23.49 43.41 -1.95
CA GLY A 300 -23.99 42.23 -2.64
C GLY A 300 -23.03 41.63 -3.67
N ALA A 301 -21.88 42.25 -3.96
CA ALA A 301 -20.83 41.62 -4.76
C ALA A 301 -20.10 40.55 -3.91
N VAL A 302 -20.41 39.28 -4.11
CA VAL A 302 -19.89 38.18 -3.31
C VAL A 302 -18.92 37.32 -4.11
N VAL A 303 -17.83 36.92 -3.49
CA VAL A 303 -16.82 35.99 -4.03
C VAL A 303 -16.54 34.88 -3.03
N ASP A 304 -16.16 33.70 -3.54
CA ASP A 304 -15.80 32.59 -2.70
C ASP A 304 -14.37 32.74 -2.17
N THR A 305 -14.18 32.46 -0.87
CA THR A 305 -12.90 32.52 -0.17
C THR A 305 -12.65 31.22 0.61
N PRO A 306 -11.42 30.96 1.08
CA PRO A 306 -11.12 29.84 1.96
C PRO A 306 -12.01 29.73 3.21
N LEU A 307 -12.51 30.86 3.72
CA LEU A 307 -13.39 30.90 4.89
C LEU A 307 -14.89 30.89 4.55
N GLY A 308 -15.23 30.80 3.27
CA GLY A 308 -16.60 30.86 2.74
C GLY A 308 -16.86 32.11 1.92
N PRO A 309 -18.12 32.33 1.49
CA PRO A 309 -18.51 33.53 0.70
C PRO A 309 -18.24 34.81 1.47
N ALA A 310 -17.62 35.77 0.83
CA ALA A 310 -17.34 37.10 1.40
C ALA A 310 -17.59 38.22 0.38
N SER A 311 -17.83 39.43 0.86
CA SER A 311 -17.93 40.60 -0.01
C SER A 311 -16.62 40.86 -0.75
N ALA A 312 -16.71 41.16 -2.05
CA ALA A 312 -15.55 41.47 -2.88
C ALA A 312 -14.77 42.68 -2.33
N VAL A 313 -15.48 43.70 -1.80
CA VAL A 313 -14.87 44.88 -1.19
C VAL A 313 -14.07 44.47 0.08
N ASN A 314 -14.64 43.59 0.89
CA ASN A 314 -13.96 43.09 2.08
C ASN A 314 -12.71 42.27 1.73
N VAL A 315 -12.75 41.46 0.66
CA VAL A 315 -11.57 40.71 0.17
C VAL A 315 -10.46 41.65 -0.31
N MET A 316 -10.81 42.75 -0.99
CA MET A 316 -9.85 43.80 -1.38
C MET A 316 -9.23 44.46 -0.13
N GLY A 317 -10.07 44.76 0.88
CA GLY A 317 -9.63 45.27 2.17
C GLY A 317 -8.66 44.29 2.91
N GLU A 318 -8.98 43.01 2.86
CA GLU A 318 -8.12 41.93 3.37
C GLU A 318 -6.74 41.93 2.71
N GLY A 319 -6.70 42.06 1.37
CA GLY A 319 -5.45 42.11 0.63
C GLY A 319 -4.59 43.32 1.01
N LEU A 320 -5.21 44.53 1.10
CA LEU A 320 -4.49 45.71 1.53
C LEU A 320 -3.96 45.59 2.97
N GLU A 321 -4.74 45.03 3.86
CA GLU A 321 -4.34 44.81 5.25
C GLU A 321 -3.21 43.78 5.35
N ASN A 322 -3.24 42.70 4.57
CA ASN A 322 -2.13 41.75 4.48
C ASN A 322 -0.81 42.43 4.08
N LEU A 323 -0.86 43.28 3.05
CA LEU A 323 0.32 44.05 2.59
C LEU A 323 0.81 45.06 3.65
N LEU A 324 -0.10 45.75 4.32
CA LEU A 324 0.24 46.75 5.35
C LEU A 324 0.76 46.09 6.64
N ALA A 325 0.24 44.94 7.00
CA ALA A 325 0.65 44.19 8.20
C ALA A 325 1.89 43.29 7.95
N GLY A 326 2.23 42.99 6.71
CA GLY A 326 3.19 41.94 6.36
C GLY A 326 2.70 40.58 6.87
N ALA A 327 1.41 40.31 6.69
CA ALA A 327 0.73 39.15 7.23
C ALA A 327 0.43 38.09 6.18
N GLU A 328 0.89 38.29 4.95
CA GLU A 328 0.68 37.41 3.82
C GLU A 328 1.23 35.99 4.08
N LEU A 329 0.62 35.01 3.41
CA LEU A 329 1.15 33.67 3.32
C LEU A 329 2.16 33.59 2.17
N ALA A 330 3.18 32.77 2.29
CA ALA A 330 4.20 32.60 1.27
C ALA A 330 4.34 31.13 0.83
N ARG A 331 4.33 30.89 -0.47
CA ARG A 331 4.74 29.60 -1.04
C ARG A 331 6.16 29.75 -1.58
N PRO A 332 7.18 29.24 -0.89
CA PRO A 332 8.57 29.40 -1.32
C PRO A 332 8.81 28.64 -2.64
N SER A 333 9.70 29.15 -3.46
CA SER A 333 10.09 28.54 -4.74
C SER A 333 10.68 27.13 -4.57
N TRP A 334 11.42 26.90 -3.50
CA TRP A 334 11.95 25.59 -3.14
C TRP A 334 10.87 24.60 -2.65
N GLY A 335 9.64 25.04 -2.43
CA GLY A 335 8.56 24.21 -1.87
C GLY A 335 8.30 22.98 -2.73
N ARG A 336 8.02 23.13 -4.02
CA ARG A 336 7.77 22.02 -4.95
C ARG A 336 8.94 21.03 -5.03
N PRO A 337 10.20 21.45 -5.23
CA PRO A 337 11.34 20.54 -5.18
C PRO A 337 11.49 19.80 -3.86
N ALA A 338 11.24 20.47 -2.73
CA ALA A 338 11.29 19.83 -1.42
C ALA A 338 10.18 18.78 -1.26
N GLU A 339 8.94 19.09 -1.66
CA GLU A 339 7.79 18.18 -1.68
C GLU A 339 8.09 16.93 -2.53
N ALA A 340 8.65 17.14 -3.73
CA ALA A 340 9.05 16.06 -4.64
C ALA A 340 10.18 15.21 -4.07
N LEU A 341 11.19 15.82 -3.48
CA LEU A 341 12.32 15.11 -2.85
C LEU A 341 11.86 14.26 -1.66
N VAL A 342 11.00 14.81 -0.80
CA VAL A 342 10.46 14.08 0.35
C VAL A 342 9.64 12.89 -0.10
N LEU A 343 8.83 13.01 -1.17
CA LEU A 343 8.12 11.88 -1.76
C LEU A 343 9.08 10.78 -2.20
N LEU A 344 10.17 11.13 -2.89
CA LEU A 344 11.18 10.14 -3.33
C LEU A 344 11.88 9.47 -2.16
N VAL A 345 12.29 10.23 -1.14
CA VAL A 345 12.99 9.70 0.04
C VAL A 345 12.09 8.75 0.82
N LEU A 346 10.85 9.16 1.13
CA LEU A 346 9.89 8.32 1.83
C LEU A 346 9.49 7.10 1.00
N GLY A 347 9.30 7.28 -0.32
CA GLY A 347 8.98 6.20 -1.24
C GLY A 347 10.11 5.17 -1.36
N ALA A 348 11.36 5.61 -1.50
CA ALA A 348 12.52 4.73 -1.53
C ALA A 348 12.70 3.97 -0.20
N ALA A 349 12.53 4.64 0.93
CA ALA A 349 12.56 4.02 2.25
C ALA A 349 11.43 2.99 2.41
N MET A 350 10.20 3.31 1.97
CA MET A 350 9.07 2.38 1.96
C MET A 350 9.36 1.13 1.12
N ILE A 351 9.89 1.30 -0.09
CA ILE A 351 10.29 0.19 -0.95
C ILE A 351 11.38 -0.66 -0.27
N LEU A 352 12.36 -0.04 0.37
CA LEU A 352 13.42 -0.76 1.09
C LEU A 352 12.85 -1.58 2.25
N LEU A 353 11.89 -1.04 3.00
CA LEU A 353 11.25 -1.70 4.14
C LEU A 353 10.37 -2.88 3.74
N LEU A 354 9.94 -3.00 2.47
CA LEU A 354 9.26 -4.21 1.97
C LEU A 354 10.11 -5.48 2.13
N ARG A 355 11.44 -5.35 2.26
CA ARG A 355 12.33 -6.48 2.57
C ARG A 355 12.01 -7.12 3.92
N PHE A 356 11.59 -6.32 4.88
CA PHE A 356 11.25 -6.75 6.25
C PHE A 356 9.77 -7.11 6.40
N GLY A 357 8.95 -6.85 5.37
CA GLY A 357 7.54 -7.19 5.31
C GLY A 357 6.62 -6.00 5.08
N LEU A 358 5.40 -6.29 4.66
CA LEU A 358 4.40 -5.28 4.31
C LEU A 358 4.03 -4.38 5.50
N GLY A 359 4.03 -4.92 6.73
CA GLY A 359 3.69 -4.16 7.94
C GLY A 359 4.64 -2.99 8.22
N TRP A 360 5.95 -3.16 8.04
CA TRP A 360 6.93 -2.08 8.22
C TRP A 360 6.81 -1.01 7.14
N ALA A 361 6.55 -1.39 5.89
CA ALA A 361 6.28 -0.45 4.82
C ALA A 361 5.00 0.36 5.07
N ALA A 362 3.93 -0.28 5.55
CA ALA A 362 2.68 0.39 5.95
C ALA A 362 2.90 1.38 7.11
N ALA A 363 3.64 0.98 8.13
CA ALA A 363 3.96 1.83 9.27
C ALA A 363 4.74 3.09 8.84
N LEU A 364 5.75 2.96 7.97
CA LEU A 364 6.48 4.10 7.44
C LEU A 364 5.60 4.99 6.58
N THR A 365 4.76 4.41 5.71
CA THR A 365 3.83 5.18 4.87
C THR A 365 2.89 6.02 5.74
N MET A 366 2.29 5.42 6.76
CA MET A 366 1.41 6.13 7.70
C MET A 366 2.16 7.22 8.48
N ALA A 367 3.31 6.90 9.05
CA ALA A 367 4.15 7.86 9.78
C ALA A 367 4.62 9.01 8.88
N GLY A 368 4.98 8.71 7.62
CA GLY A 368 5.35 9.71 6.61
C GLY A 368 4.21 10.67 6.29
N MET A 369 3.00 10.15 6.05
CA MET A 369 1.80 10.98 5.79
C MET A 369 1.47 11.88 7.00
N ILE A 370 1.51 11.32 8.21
CA ILE A 370 1.30 12.11 9.44
C ILE A 370 2.38 13.18 9.58
N GLY A 371 3.64 12.83 9.38
CA GLY A 371 4.78 13.76 9.44
C GLY A 371 4.68 14.89 8.41
N LEU A 372 4.27 14.60 7.17
CA LEU A 372 4.01 15.60 6.14
C LEU A 372 2.87 16.56 6.56
N GLY A 373 1.76 16.03 7.06
CA GLY A 373 0.64 16.83 7.54
C GLY A 373 1.03 17.74 8.71
N LEU A 374 1.66 17.19 9.73
CA LEU A 374 2.14 17.95 10.90
C LEU A 374 3.21 18.98 10.52
N GLY A 375 4.12 18.61 9.61
CA GLY A 375 5.16 19.52 9.09
C GLY A 375 4.57 20.70 8.33
N SER A 376 3.61 20.45 7.41
CA SER A 376 2.87 21.48 6.69
C SER A 376 2.12 22.41 7.64
N TRP A 377 1.43 21.84 8.63
CA TRP A 377 0.73 22.61 9.66
C TRP A 377 1.69 23.49 10.49
N TYR A 378 2.81 22.94 10.93
CA TYR A 378 3.80 23.69 11.71
C TYR A 378 4.38 24.89 10.94
N LEU A 379 4.69 24.67 9.64
CA LEU A 379 5.21 25.72 8.76
C LEU A 379 4.16 26.78 8.47
N TYR A 380 2.89 26.37 8.29
CA TYR A 380 1.77 27.30 8.15
C TYR A 380 1.57 28.14 9.43
N ALA A 381 1.40 27.51 10.57
CA ALA A 381 1.06 28.18 11.82
C ALA A 381 2.20 29.03 12.39
N GLY A 382 3.45 28.53 12.27
CA GLY A 382 4.62 29.19 12.83
C GLY A 382 5.34 30.17 11.91
N GLN A 383 5.39 29.85 10.60
CA GLN A 383 6.20 30.61 9.63
C GLN A 383 5.39 31.19 8.47
N ARG A 384 4.08 30.96 8.41
CA ARG A 384 3.18 31.37 7.32
C ARG A 384 3.63 30.85 5.97
N LEU A 385 4.25 29.68 5.93
CA LEU A 385 4.71 29.03 4.71
C LEU A 385 3.70 27.96 4.27
N LEU A 386 3.37 27.98 2.99
CA LEU A 386 2.48 27.01 2.36
C LEU A 386 3.30 25.90 1.71
N LEU A 387 3.28 24.70 2.28
CA LEU A 387 3.83 23.48 1.70
C LEU A 387 2.73 22.43 1.54
N ASP A 388 2.66 21.84 0.36
CA ASP A 388 1.65 20.83 0.04
C ASP A 388 2.07 19.47 0.62
N ALA A 389 1.33 19.02 1.63
CA ALA A 389 1.46 17.68 2.18
C ALA A 389 0.48 16.68 1.52
N ALA A 390 -0.57 17.16 0.85
CA ALA A 390 -1.63 16.30 0.33
C ALA A 390 -1.18 15.51 -0.90
N THR A 391 -0.55 16.19 -1.86
CA THR A 391 -0.10 15.55 -3.11
C THR A 391 1.00 14.49 -2.86
N PRO A 392 2.09 14.77 -2.12
CA PRO A 392 3.07 13.74 -1.78
C PRO A 392 2.48 12.56 -1.01
N SER A 393 1.55 12.83 -0.07
CA SER A 393 0.86 11.77 0.68
C SER A 393 0.02 10.88 -0.21
N LEU A 394 -0.70 11.44 -1.18
CA LEU A 394 -1.50 10.68 -2.14
C LEU A 394 -0.61 9.73 -2.97
N PHE A 395 0.48 10.24 -3.54
CA PHE A 395 1.38 9.40 -4.36
C PHE A 395 2.14 8.37 -3.53
N LEU A 396 2.49 8.68 -2.29
CA LEU A 396 3.08 7.72 -1.37
C LEU A 396 2.09 6.58 -1.04
N LEU A 397 0.81 6.92 -0.83
CA LEU A 397 -0.25 5.94 -0.61
C LEU A 397 -0.50 5.07 -1.84
N LEU A 398 -0.56 5.67 -3.04
CA LEU A 398 -0.71 4.93 -4.30
C LEU A 398 0.46 3.98 -4.57
N ALA A 399 1.69 4.45 -4.33
CA ALA A 399 2.88 3.62 -4.43
C ALA A 399 2.85 2.45 -3.44
N PHE A 400 2.43 2.68 -2.20
CA PHE A 400 2.24 1.62 -1.21
C PHE A 400 1.15 0.64 -1.62
N ALA A 401 0.00 1.11 -2.13
CA ALA A 401 -1.08 0.25 -2.59
C ALA A 401 -0.63 -0.65 -3.76
N ALA A 402 0.13 -0.10 -4.71
CA ALA A 402 0.73 -0.86 -5.81
C ALA A 402 1.73 -1.91 -5.31
N ALA A 403 2.59 -1.54 -4.34
CA ALA A 403 3.53 -2.45 -3.72
C ALA A 403 2.83 -3.58 -2.96
N ALA A 404 1.77 -3.26 -2.21
CA ALA A 404 0.96 -4.24 -1.48
C ALA A 404 0.25 -5.20 -2.42
N ALA A 405 -0.32 -4.71 -3.53
CA ALA A 405 -0.96 -5.54 -4.54
C ALA A 405 0.04 -6.51 -5.19
N ALA A 406 1.22 -6.02 -5.58
CA ALA A 406 2.29 -6.83 -6.13
C ALA A 406 2.78 -7.88 -5.13
N TYR A 407 2.98 -7.51 -3.86
CA TYR A 407 3.39 -8.43 -2.79
C TYR A 407 2.38 -9.56 -2.57
N VAL A 408 1.08 -9.23 -2.52
CA VAL A 408 0.01 -10.22 -2.37
C VAL A 408 -0.09 -11.12 -3.60
N HIS A 409 0.07 -10.55 -4.81
CA HIS A 409 0.08 -11.31 -6.05
C HIS A 409 1.22 -12.33 -6.07
N ASP A 410 2.44 -11.92 -5.75
CA ASP A 410 3.61 -12.80 -5.69
C ASP A 410 3.43 -13.93 -4.67
N LEU A 411 2.90 -13.59 -3.49
CA LEU A 411 2.62 -14.59 -2.45
C LEU A 411 1.59 -15.62 -2.96
N ARG A 412 0.54 -15.19 -3.66
CA ARG A 412 -0.46 -16.08 -4.25
C ARG A 412 0.13 -16.96 -5.36
N MET A 413 0.97 -16.39 -6.22
CA MET A 413 1.61 -17.15 -7.30
C MET A 413 2.61 -18.18 -6.76
N ALA A 414 3.41 -17.81 -5.75
CA ALA A 414 4.31 -18.74 -5.05
C ALA A 414 3.53 -19.88 -4.39
N TYR A 415 2.43 -19.57 -3.70
CA TYR A 415 1.55 -20.57 -3.10
C TYR A 415 0.91 -21.48 -4.14
N ALA A 416 0.39 -20.93 -5.24
CA ALA A 416 -0.22 -21.69 -6.33
C ALA A 416 0.83 -22.62 -6.99
N GLY A 417 2.03 -22.13 -7.24
CA GLY A 417 3.13 -22.92 -7.79
C GLY A 417 3.54 -24.08 -6.86
N LEU A 418 3.70 -23.82 -5.57
CA LEU A 418 3.98 -24.86 -4.58
C LEU A 418 2.84 -25.88 -4.49
N ARG A 419 1.60 -25.39 -4.49
CA ARG A 419 0.44 -26.28 -4.46
C ARG A 419 0.37 -27.18 -5.68
N MET A 420 0.56 -26.64 -6.89
CA MET A 420 0.58 -27.46 -8.11
C MET A 420 1.72 -28.49 -8.14
N ALA A 421 2.90 -28.12 -7.63
CA ALA A 421 4.05 -28.99 -7.62
C ALA A 421 3.98 -30.10 -6.55
N PHE A 422 3.27 -29.86 -5.44
CA PHE A 422 3.31 -30.72 -4.26
C PHE A 422 1.94 -31.12 -3.70
N SER A 423 0.81 -30.80 -4.39
CA SER A 423 -0.54 -31.08 -3.90
C SER A 423 -0.78 -32.57 -3.61
N ASP A 424 -0.14 -33.43 -4.36
CA ASP A 424 -0.30 -34.87 -4.28
C ASP A 424 0.70 -35.54 -3.34
N SER A 425 1.75 -34.82 -2.93
CA SER A 425 2.85 -35.35 -2.15
C SER A 425 2.91 -34.84 -0.70
N LEU A 426 2.44 -33.64 -0.43
CA LEU A 426 2.57 -33.01 0.89
C LEU A 426 1.23 -32.68 1.54
N PRO A 427 1.13 -32.79 2.87
CA PRO A 427 -0.03 -32.29 3.61
C PRO A 427 -0.23 -30.79 3.40
N ARG A 428 -1.48 -30.32 3.32
CA ARG A 428 -1.82 -28.90 3.12
C ARG A 428 -1.14 -27.98 4.13
N ALA A 429 -1.08 -28.38 5.40
CA ALA A 429 -0.43 -27.60 6.46
C ALA A 429 1.09 -27.42 6.22
N THR A 430 1.74 -28.42 5.64
CA THR A 430 3.16 -28.37 5.26
C THR A 430 3.37 -27.41 4.07
N ILE A 431 2.50 -27.47 3.05
CA ILE A 431 2.53 -26.54 1.91
C ILE A 431 2.38 -25.10 2.38
N GLU A 432 1.45 -24.82 3.32
CA GLU A 432 1.28 -23.47 3.88
C GLU A 432 2.50 -22.97 4.64
N LYS A 433 3.14 -23.82 5.43
CA LYS A 433 4.38 -23.47 6.15
C LYS A 433 5.52 -23.13 5.18
N ILE A 434 5.70 -23.94 4.13
CA ILE A 434 6.73 -23.74 3.11
C ILE A 434 6.43 -22.49 2.30
N ALA A 435 5.17 -22.23 1.92
CA ALA A 435 4.78 -21.02 1.19
C ALA A 435 5.10 -19.73 1.95
N ARG A 436 4.91 -19.75 3.29
CA ARG A 436 5.27 -18.60 4.15
C ARG A 436 6.79 -18.45 4.32
N ARG A 437 7.55 -19.53 4.22
CA ARG A 437 9.01 -19.58 4.42
C ARG A 437 9.67 -20.49 3.38
N PRO A 438 9.79 -20.03 2.12
CA PRO A 438 10.29 -20.86 1.02
C PRO A 438 11.70 -21.43 1.22
N HIS A 439 12.53 -20.80 2.05
CA HIS A 439 13.88 -21.26 2.39
C HIS A 439 13.90 -22.56 3.19
N LEU A 440 12.75 -22.99 3.74
CA LEU A 440 12.65 -24.29 4.43
C LEU A 440 12.68 -25.48 3.44
N LEU A 441 12.37 -25.25 2.16
CA LEU A 441 12.45 -26.29 1.13
C LEU A 441 13.82 -26.27 0.48
N LYS A 442 14.67 -27.20 0.86
CA LYS A 442 16.00 -27.38 0.27
C LYS A 442 15.92 -28.40 -0.86
N LEU A 443 16.08 -27.93 -2.09
CA LEU A 443 16.07 -28.77 -3.28
C LEU A 443 17.46 -29.26 -3.70
N GLU A 444 18.53 -28.68 -3.15
CA GLU A 444 19.94 -28.97 -3.51
C GLU A 444 20.46 -30.32 -3.01
N GLY A 445 19.65 -30.99 -2.20
CA GLY A 445 20.03 -32.27 -1.55
C GLY A 445 20.70 -32.06 -0.20
N GLU A 446 20.24 -32.79 0.80
CA GLU A 446 20.85 -32.87 2.14
C GLU A 446 20.78 -34.27 2.69
N THR A 447 21.79 -34.65 3.49
CA THR A 447 21.74 -35.90 4.24
C THR A 447 20.87 -35.74 5.46
N ARG A 448 19.82 -36.55 5.56
CA ARG A 448 18.88 -36.57 6.69
C ARG A 448 18.58 -37.97 7.17
N THR A 449 18.29 -38.10 8.45
CA THR A 449 17.67 -39.32 8.97
C THR A 449 16.17 -39.22 8.79
N VAL A 450 15.58 -40.15 8.02
CA VAL A 450 14.14 -40.23 7.79
C VAL A 450 13.58 -41.56 8.21
N THR A 451 12.29 -41.61 8.45
CA THR A 451 11.56 -42.87 8.49
C THR A 451 10.82 -43.03 7.18
N TYR A 452 11.07 -44.12 6.49
CA TYR A 452 10.47 -44.43 5.18
C TYR A 452 9.49 -45.59 5.35
N LEU A 453 8.31 -45.48 4.81
CA LEU A 453 7.22 -46.45 4.82
C LEU A 453 6.85 -46.86 3.40
N VAL A 454 6.72 -48.14 3.17
CA VAL A 454 6.16 -48.71 1.93
C VAL A 454 4.89 -49.47 2.28
N CYS A 455 3.80 -49.17 1.65
CA CYS A 455 2.52 -49.88 1.78
C CYS A 455 2.12 -50.46 0.42
N GLY A 456 1.78 -51.72 0.39
CA GLY A 456 1.33 -52.39 -0.83
C GLY A 456 0.22 -53.41 -0.56
N VAL A 457 -0.61 -53.66 -1.59
CA VAL A 457 -1.69 -54.64 -1.55
C VAL A 457 -1.12 -56.03 -1.79
N ARG A 458 -1.34 -56.95 -0.84
CA ARG A 458 -0.95 -58.35 -0.93
C ARG A 458 -1.94 -59.15 -1.77
N GLY A 459 -1.43 -60.13 -2.54
CA GLY A 459 -2.27 -61.01 -3.33
C GLY A 459 -2.96 -60.36 -4.54
N LEU A 460 -2.40 -59.21 -5.02
CA LEU A 460 -2.97 -58.43 -6.10
C LEU A 460 -3.22 -59.24 -7.36
N ALA A 461 -2.38 -60.21 -7.71
CA ALA A 461 -2.58 -61.11 -8.88
C ALA A 461 -3.92 -61.85 -8.79
N GLY A 462 -4.28 -62.39 -7.60
CA GLY A 462 -5.55 -63.07 -7.39
C GLY A 462 -6.77 -62.09 -7.51
N VAL A 463 -6.60 -60.88 -6.90
CA VAL A 463 -7.61 -59.83 -6.99
C VAL A 463 -7.81 -59.38 -8.46
N ALA A 464 -6.72 -59.14 -9.21
CA ALA A 464 -6.78 -58.74 -10.61
C ALA A 464 -7.42 -59.82 -11.51
N ALA A 465 -7.14 -61.12 -11.23
CA ALA A 465 -7.78 -62.21 -11.94
C ALA A 465 -9.30 -62.26 -11.76
N ALA A 466 -9.80 -61.94 -10.55
CA ALA A 466 -11.23 -61.87 -10.25
C ALA A 466 -11.95 -60.67 -10.97
N TYR A 467 -11.20 -59.69 -11.42
CA TYR A 467 -11.69 -58.49 -12.13
C TYR A 467 -11.28 -58.46 -13.59
N LYS A 468 -10.86 -59.60 -14.16
CA LYS A 468 -10.33 -59.67 -15.53
C LYS A 468 -11.24 -59.03 -16.60
N ASP A 469 -12.54 -59.18 -16.44
CA ASP A 469 -13.57 -58.67 -17.37
C ASP A 469 -14.22 -57.36 -16.93
N ASP A 470 -13.77 -56.79 -15.79
CA ASP A 470 -14.28 -55.54 -15.21
C ASP A 470 -13.13 -54.58 -14.82
N ALA A 471 -12.48 -54.01 -15.82
CA ALA A 471 -11.34 -53.12 -15.61
C ALA A 471 -11.76 -51.82 -14.82
N ALA A 472 -12.95 -51.31 -15.04
CA ALA A 472 -13.46 -50.15 -14.32
C ALA A 472 -13.70 -50.48 -12.84
N GLY A 473 -14.26 -51.63 -12.54
CA GLY A 473 -14.45 -52.16 -11.18
C GLY A 473 -13.10 -52.35 -10.45
N PHE A 474 -12.10 -52.89 -11.16
CA PHE A 474 -10.74 -53.01 -10.57
C PHE A 474 -10.13 -51.69 -10.21
N THR A 475 -10.20 -50.68 -11.09
CA THR A 475 -9.69 -49.33 -10.82
C THR A 475 -10.42 -48.70 -9.63
N SER A 476 -11.75 -48.80 -9.59
CA SER A 476 -12.55 -48.31 -8.48
C SER A 476 -12.22 -48.99 -7.15
N LEU A 477 -11.99 -50.31 -7.19
CA LEU A 477 -11.55 -51.10 -6.02
C LEU A 477 -10.20 -50.57 -5.48
N MET A 478 -9.20 -50.41 -6.37
CA MET A 478 -7.88 -49.91 -5.97
C MET A 478 -7.96 -48.50 -5.36
N GLN A 479 -8.81 -47.62 -5.93
CA GLN A 479 -9.04 -46.30 -5.34
C GLN A 479 -9.69 -46.38 -3.97
N LYS A 480 -10.71 -47.25 -3.78
CA LYS A 480 -11.38 -47.47 -2.48
C LYS A 480 -10.37 -47.99 -1.42
N ILE A 481 -9.37 -48.78 -1.82
CA ILE A 481 -8.34 -49.28 -0.90
C ILE A 481 -7.24 -48.25 -0.65
N LEU A 482 -6.64 -47.65 -1.69
CA LEU A 482 -5.45 -46.83 -1.55
C LEU A 482 -5.72 -45.46 -0.99
N THR A 483 -6.83 -44.82 -1.37
CA THR A 483 -7.14 -43.44 -0.94
C THR A 483 -7.14 -43.30 0.60
N PRO A 484 -7.91 -44.11 1.37
CA PRO A 484 -7.91 -43.96 2.82
C PRO A 484 -6.60 -44.34 3.47
N LEU A 485 -5.76 -45.15 2.82
CA LEU A 485 -4.42 -45.48 3.32
C LEU A 485 -3.45 -44.30 3.14
N ILE A 486 -3.50 -43.63 2.00
CA ILE A 486 -2.74 -42.40 1.71
C ILE A 486 -3.14 -41.30 2.68
N ASP A 487 -4.45 -41.17 2.94
CA ASP A 487 -4.98 -40.17 3.91
C ASP A 487 -4.40 -40.39 5.32
N GLN A 488 -4.16 -41.64 5.74
CA GLN A 488 -3.48 -41.93 7.01
C GLN A 488 -2.04 -41.42 7.02
N ALA A 489 -1.29 -41.60 5.94
CA ALA A 489 0.08 -41.09 5.84
C ALA A 489 0.11 -39.57 5.93
N LEU A 490 -0.75 -38.89 5.16
CA LEU A 490 -0.85 -37.43 5.14
C LEU A 490 -1.35 -36.84 6.48
N ALA A 491 -2.31 -37.51 7.13
CA ALA A 491 -2.86 -37.07 8.42
C ALA A 491 -1.81 -37.07 9.55
N HIS A 492 -0.84 -37.99 9.46
CA HIS A 492 0.29 -38.08 10.41
C HIS A 492 1.55 -37.35 9.91
N GLY A 493 1.43 -36.44 8.98
CA GLY A 493 2.53 -35.56 8.53
C GLY A 493 3.49 -36.19 7.52
N GLY A 494 3.15 -37.33 6.95
CA GLY A 494 3.97 -38.01 5.95
C GLY A 494 3.99 -37.26 4.61
N THR A 495 5.12 -37.37 3.93
CA THR A 495 5.32 -36.91 2.54
C THR A 495 5.19 -38.10 1.61
N ILE A 496 4.29 -38.07 0.66
CA ILE A 496 4.15 -39.14 -0.34
C ILE A 496 5.29 -39.05 -1.34
N ASP A 497 6.07 -40.11 -1.44
CA ASP A 497 7.21 -40.21 -2.36
C ASP A 497 6.79 -40.77 -3.72
N ARG A 498 6.13 -41.93 -3.73
CA ARG A 498 5.69 -42.64 -4.93
C ARG A 498 4.30 -43.20 -4.75
N LEU A 499 3.55 -43.18 -5.80
CA LEU A 499 2.27 -43.87 -5.94
C LEU A 499 2.37 -44.86 -7.10
N THR A 500 2.01 -46.10 -6.81
CA THR A 500 1.96 -47.18 -7.80
C THR A 500 0.53 -47.71 -7.90
N ALA A 501 0.28 -48.58 -8.90
CA ALA A 501 -1.06 -49.16 -9.07
C ALA A 501 -1.43 -50.12 -7.89
N ASP A 502 -0.47 -50.60 -7.14
CA ASP A 502 -0.60 -51.61 -6.10
C ASP A 502 -0.25 -51.09 -4.70
N GLY A 503 0.19 -49.83 -4.60
CA GLY A 503 0.61 -49.29 -3.31
C GLY A 503 1.18 -47.88 -3.41
N PHE A 504 1.82 -47.47 -2.31
CA PHE A 504 2.52 -46.19 -2.24
C PHE A 504 3.67 -46.24 -1.23
N ALA A 505 4.54 -45.21 -1.30
CA ALA A 505 5.57 -44.98 -0.34
C ALA A 505 5.50 -43.57 0.22
N ALA A 506 5.84 -43.42 1.49
CA ALA A 506 5.86 -42.15 2.18
C ALA A 506 7.04 -42.05 3.14
N PHE A 507 7.44 -40.81 3.47
CA PHE A 507 8.52 -40.59 4.44
C PHE A 507 8.22 -39.41 5.37
N TRP A 508 8.90 -39.40 6.53
CA TRP A 508 8.78 -38.38 7.58
C TRP A 508 10.15 -37.77 7.88
N ASN A 509 10.18 -36.60 8.50
CA ASN A 509 11.36 -35.77 8.80
C ASN A 509 11.97 -35.07 7.57
N ALA A 510 11.21 -34.94 6.50
CA ALA A 510 11.58 -34.14 5.33
C ALA A 510 10.30 -33.79 4.56
N PRO A 511 10.18 -32.62 3.95
CA PRO A 511 11.16 -31.52 3.90
C PRO A 511 11.26 -30.69 5.19
N LEU A 512 10.31 -30.80 6.09
CA LEU A 512 10.32 -30.16 7.41
C LEU A 512 10.85 -31.13 8.49
N ASP A 513 11.46 -30.53 9.54
CA ASP A 513 11.92 -31.28 10.68
C ASP A 513 10.74 -31.86 11.48
N ASP A 514 10.85 -33.12 11.81
CA ASP A 514 9.92 -33.88 12.66
C ASP A 514 10.73 -34.76 13.65
N GLY A 515 10.82 -34.30 14.88
CA GLY A 515 11.58 -34.99 15.92
C GLY A 515 10.99 -36.35 16.33
N GLU A 516 9.72 -36.61 16.02
CA GLU A 516 8.99 -37.84 16.34
C GLU A 516 8.64 -38.67 15.09
N HIS A 517 9.37 -38.45 13.99
CA HIS A 517 9.15 -39.04 12.68
C HIS A 517 8.89 -40.54 12.67
N ALA A 518 9.62 -41.32 13.50
CA ALA A 518 9.44 -42.75 13.57
C ALA A 518 8.12 -43.14 14.29
N LEU A 519 7.72 -42.36 15.29
CA LEU A 519 6.45 -42.54 15.99
C LEU A 519 5.30 -42.25 15.05
N HIS A 520 5.30 -41.07 14.37
CA HIS A 520 4.27 -40.68 13.42
C HIS A 520 4.13 -41.66 12.25
N ALA A 521 5.23 -42.20 11.74
CA ALA A 521 5.21 -43.25 10.72
C ALA A 521 4.56 -44.56 11.22
N CYS A 522 4.84 -44.96 12.47
CA CYS A 522 4.19 -46.10 13.09
C CYS A 522 2.71 -45.87 13.39
N GLU A 523 2.32 -44.65 13.77
CA GLU A 523 0.91 -44.28 13.95
C GLU A 523 0.16 -44.34 12.61
N ALA A 524 0.74 -43.80 11.53
CA ALA A 524 0.19 -43.91 10.19
C ALA A 524 0.04 -45.38 9.78
N ALA A 525 1.06 -46.21 9.97
CA ALA A 525 1.01 -47.63 9.65
C ALA A 525 -0.09 -48.36 10.44
N ASN A 526 -0.20 -48.10 11.73
CA ASN A 526 -1.27 -48.68 12.57
C ASN A 526 -2.66 -48.21 12.13
N GLY A 527 -2.82 -46.93 11.79
CA GLY A 527 -4.04 -46.37 11.20
C GLY A 527 -4.40 -47.07 9.89
N MET A 528 -3.40 -47.31 9.02
CA MET A 528 -3.60 -48.03 7.76
C MET A 528 -4.11 -49.46 8.00
N ALA A 529 -3.59 -50.18 8.98
CA ALA A 529 -4.06 -51.53 9.31
C ALA A 529 -5.54 -51.51 9.75
N ILE A 530 -5.92 -50.58 10.60
CA ILE A 530 -7.30 -50.42 11.09
C ILE A 530 -8.24 -50.09 9.92
N VAL A 531 -7.86 -49.13 9.08
CA VAL A 531 -8.66 -48.71 7.94
C VAL A 531 -8.76 -49.81 6.89
N SER A 532 -7.67 -50.51 6.58
CA SER A 532 -7.66 -51.65 5.69
C SER A 532 -8.61 -52.75 6.12
N ALA A 533 -8.62 -53.10 7.40
CA ALA A 533 -9.58 -54.10 7.92
C ALA A 533 -11.03 -53.70 7.69
N ARG A 534 -11.39 -52.44 7.95
CA ARG A 534 -12.74 -51.91 7.68
C ARG A 534 -13.11 -51.94 6.20
N VAL A 535 -12.17 -51.50 5.33
CA VAL A 535 -12.37 -51.51 3.86
C VAL A 535 -12.55 -52.94 3.38
N THR A 536 -11.73 -53.86 3.83
CA THR A 536 -11.84 -55.30 3.49
C THR A 536 -13.16 -55.89 3.93
N GLU A 537 -13.62 -55.58 5.14
CA GLU A 537 -14.95 -56.02 5.61
C GLU A 537 -16.11 -55.47 4.77
N ALA A 538 -16.08 -54.17 4.42
CA ALA A 538 -17.08 -53.58 3.55
C ALA A 538 -17.07 -54.17 2.13
N LEU A 539 -15.87 -54.45 1.56
CA LEU A 539 -15.73 -55.06 0.25
C LEU A 539 -16.24 -56.55 0.26
N ALA A 540 -15.97 -57.27 1.33
CA ALA A 540 -16.50 -58.64 1.49
C ALA A 540 -18.03 -58.69 1.55
N GLN A 541 -18.68 -57.65 2.07
CA GLN A 541 -20.12 -57.50 2.03
C GLN A 541 -20.66 -57.15 0.62
N GLU A 542 -19.95 -56.29 -0.14
CA GLU A 542 -20.32 -55.94 -1.50
C GLU A 542 -20.10 -57.08 -2.51
N ARG A 543 -19.02 -57.89 -2.34
CA ARG A 543 -18.68 -59.02 -3.20
C ARG A 543 -18.07 -60.19 -2.37
N PRO A 544 -18.92 -61.10 -1.88
CA PRO A 544 -18.51 -62.23 -1.02
C PRO A 544 -17.52 -63.20 -1.67
N ASP A 545 -17.58 -63.31 -3.01
CA ASP A 545 -16.73 -64.23 -3.79
C ASP A 545 -15.39 -63.63 -4.24
N ALA A 546 -15.12 -62.32 -3.95
CA ALA A 546 -13.87 -61.70 -4.31
C ALA A 546 -12.74 -62.04 -3.36
N PRO A 547 -11.50 -62.25 -3.83
CA PRO A 547 -10.37 -62.45 -2.94
C PRO A 547 -10.15 -61.30 -2.01
N VAL A 548 -9.82 -61.59 -0.75
CA VAL A 548 -9.55 -60.56 0.26
C VAL A 548 -8.26 -59.80 -0.07
N ALA A 549 -8.36 -58.49 -0.19
CA ALA A 549 -7.20 -57.61 -0.39
C ALA A 549 -6.60 -57.25 0.98
N GLU A 550 -5.50 -57.88 1.32
CA GLU A 550 -4.73 -57.55 2.53
C GLU A 550 -3.64 -56.53 2.21
N ILE A 551 -3.20 -55.75 3.19
CA ILE A 551 -2.05 -54.83 3.03
C ILE A 551 -0.79 -55.42 3.67
N GLY A 552 0.36 -55.02 3.14
CA GLY A 552 1.68 -55.23 3.75
C GLY A 552 2.42 -53.88 3.87
N VAL A 553 2.87 -53.58 5.07
CA VAL A 553 3.59 -52.35 5.37
C VAL A 553 4.99 -52.66 5.89
N GLY A 554 5.99 -52.09 5.25
CA GLY A 554 7.39 -52.12 5.68
C GLY A 554 7.84 -50.71 6.08
N VAL A 555 8.41 -50.57 7.28
CA VAL A 555 8.92 -49.29 7.79
C VAL A 555 10.37 -49.42 8.20
N ALA A 556 11.21 -48.51 7.72
CA ALA A 556 12.62 -48.44 8.07
C ALA A 556 13.07 -47.02 8.35
N THR A 557 13.95 -46.86 9.32
CA THR A 557 14.56 -45.57 9.66
C THR A 557 16.05 -45.61 9.39
N GLY A 558 16.58 -44.57 8.79
CA GLY A 558 18.01 -44.46 8.51
C GLY A 558 18.37 -43.20 7.75
N SER A 559 19.65 -43.05 7.45
CA SER A 559 20.20 -41.94 6.71
C SER A 559 19.85 -42.03 5.22
N VAL A 560 19.41 -40.90 4.63
CA VAL A 560 19.10 -40.80 3.23
C VAL A 560 19.57 -39.44 2.68
N ILE A 561 19.67 -39.31 1.36
CA ILE A 561 19.78 -38.04 0.68
C ILE A 561 18.37 -37.60 0.35
N ALA A 562 17.93 -36.44 0.90
CA ALA A 562 16.65 -35.84 0.66
C ALA A 562 16.83 -34.59 -0.20
N GLY A 563 15.99 -34.38 -1.23
CA GLY A 563 16.11 -33.20 -2.12
C GLY A 563 15.22 -33.28 -3.36
N GLY A 564 15.47 -32.38 -4.29
CA GLY A 564 14.79 -32.36 -5.59
C GLY A 564 15.43 -33.37 -6.55
N PHE A 565 14.67 -34.38 -6.95
CA PHE A 565 15.09 -35.38 -7.94
C PHE A 565 14.26 -35.21 -9.22
N GLY A 566 14.91 -35.28 -10.39
CA GLY A 566 14.23 -35.18 -11.68
C GLY A 566 15.02 -34.41 -12.71
N GLY A 567 14.41 -34.18 -13.88
CA GLY A 567 14.99 -33.41 -14.99
C GLY A 567 13.94 -33.00 -16.02
N TYR A 568 14.31 -32.10 -16.96
CA TYR A 568 13.44 -31.65 -18.06
C TYR A 568 12.05 -31.17 -17.64
N GLY A 569 12.00 -30.31 -16.57
CA GLY A 569 10.74 -29.72 -16.10
C GLY A 569 9.86 -30.64 -15.22
N ARG A 570 10.31 -31.85 -14.93
CA ARG A 570 9.68 -32.77 -13.97
C ARG A 570 10.61 -32.93 -12.77
N MET A 571 10.39 -32.21 -11.72
CA MET A 571 11.15 -32.28 -10.47
C MET A 571 10.20 -32.58 -9.32
N GLY A 572 10.49 -33.65 -8.56
CA GLY A 572 9.78 -34.01 -7.34
C GLY A 572 10.71 -33.97 -6.15
N TYR A 573 10.20 -33.67 -4.98
CA TYR A 573 10.95 -33.83 -3.72
C TYR A 573 10.85 -35.27 -3.28
N SER A 574 11.99 -35.95 -3.15
CA SER A 574 12.09 -37.38 -2.84
C SER A 574 13.30 -37.67 -1.96
N VAL A 575 13.45 -38.93 -1.56
CA VAL A 575 14.56 -39.43 -0.74
C VAL A 575 15.17 -40.67 -1.35
N ASN A 576 16.48 -40.84 -1.19
CA ASN A 576 17.21 -42.05 -1.65
C ASN A 576 18.29 -42.47 -0.63
N GLY A 577 18.37 -43.76 -0.34
CA GLY A 577 19.32 -44.31 0.60
C GLY A 577 18.91 -45.67 1.16
N ASP A 578 19.72 -46.19 2.10
CA ASP A 578 19.55 -47.54 2.65
C ASP A 578 18.20 -47.77 3.32
N ALA A 579 17.66 -46.75 4.02
CA ALA A 579 16.34 -46.84 4.65
C ALA A 579 15.20 -47.08 3.62
N VAL A 580 15.31 -46.46 2.42
CA VAL A 580 14.34 -46.67 1.33
C VAL A 580 14.38 -48.13 0.86
N THR A 581 15.57 -48.60 0.54
CA THR A 581 15.79 -50.00 0.08
C THR A 581 15.35 -51.02 1.13
N LEU A 582 15.68 -50.76 2.41
CA LEU A 582 15.32 -51.66 3.52
C LEU A 582 13.80 -51.71 3.69
N ALA A 583 13.09 -50.57 3.69
CA ALA A 583 11.64 -50.56 3.82
C ALA A 583 10.92 -51.28 2.67
N GLN A 584 11.42 -51.13 1.43
CA GLN A 584 10.89 -51.84 0.26
C GLN A 584 11.04 -53.36 0.42
N ARG A 585 12.22 -53.82 0.84
CA ARG A 585 12.50 -55.24 1.08
C ARG A 585 11.70 -55.80 2.23
N ILE A 586 11.56 -55.07 3.34
CA ILE A 586 10.69 -55.46 4.46
C ILE A 586 9.24 -55.61 3.97
N GLN A 587 8.72 -54.71 3.19
CA GLN A 587 7.36 -54.79 2.66
C GLN A 587 7.19 -56.03 1.75
N ALA A 588 8.16 -56.29 0.86
CA ALA A 588 8.14 -57.48 -0.03
C ALA A 588 8.16 -58.80 0.73
N LEU A 589 8.86 -58.87 1.85
CA LEU A 589 8.92 -60.06 2.71
C LEU A 589 7.73 -60.20 3.67
N SER A 590 6.98 -59.11 3.92
CA SER A 590 5.88 -59.11 4.89
C SER A 590 4.80 -60.20 4.67
N PRO A 591 4.46 -60.65 3.42
CA PRO A 591 3.52 -61.76 3.23
C PRO A 591 3.95 -63.06 3.83
N GLN A 592 5.27 -63.32 3.95
CA GLN A 592 5.83 -64.57 4.50
C GLN A 592 5.71 -64.62 6.02
N TYR A 593 5.74 -63.45 6.69
CA TYR A 593 5.68 -63.38 8.16
C TYR A 593 4.26 -63.43 8.70
N GLY A 594 3.26 -63.04 7.92
CA GLY A 594 1.87 -62.93 8.36
C GLY A 594 1.45 -61.57 8.91
N PRO A 595 2.10 -60.96 9.90
CA PRO A 595 1.77 -59.63 10.35
C PRO A 595 1.81 -58.59 9.23
N ALA A 596 0.82 -57.70 9.26
CA ALA A 596 0.71 -56.66 8.22
C ALA A 596 1.77 -55.57 8.34
N LEU A 597 2.19 -55.25 9.56
CA LEU A 597 3.07 -54.13 9.87
C LEU A 597 4.41 -54.66 10.35
N VAL A 598 5.47 -54.42 9.58
CA VAL A 598 6.83 -54.88 9.92
C VAL A 598 7.77 -53.66 9.88
N VAL A 599 8.59 -53.51 10.92
CA VAL A 599 9.50 -52.38 11.10
C VAL A 599 10.94 -52.86 11.37
N SER A 600 11.89 -51.98 11.02
CA SER A 600 13.31 -52.19 11.35
C SER A 600 13.59 -51.92 12.84
N ASP A 601 14.76 -52.43 13.34
CA ASP A 601 15.24 -52.20 14.70
C ASP A 601 15.39 -50.72 15.05
N GLU A 602 15.92 -49.89 14.15
CA GLU A 602 16.07 -48.45 14.38
C GLU A 602 14.71 -47.76 14.49
N THR A 603 13.72 -48.12 13.65
CA THR A 603 12.35 -47.63 13.76
C THR A 603 11.74 -48.02 15.12
N LYS A 604 11.90 -49.28 15.52
CA LYS A 604 11.44 -49.76 16.83
C LYS A 604 12.07 -48.97 17.97
N ARG A 605 13.37 -48.74 17.93
CA ARG A 605 14.10 -48.01 18.96
C ARG A 605 13.54 -46.58 19.17
N LEU A 606 13.26 -45.87 18.08
CA LEU A 606 12.76 -44.51 18.13
C LEU A 606 11.27 -44.44 18.49
N ALA A 607 10.46 -45.43 18.10
CA ALA A 607 9.01 -45.46 18.35
C ALA A 607 8.61 -46.34 19.56
N GLU A 608 9.56 -46.82 20.36
CA GLU A 608 9.32 -47.81 21.43
C GLU A 608 8.28 -47.39 22.48
N ARG A 609 8.14 -46.10 22.73
CA ARG A 609 7.19 -45.54 23.69
C ARG A 609 5.73 -45.70 23.24
N GLY A 610 5.47 -45.68 21.93
CA GLY A 610 4.13 -45.62 21.33
C GLY A 610 3.51 -46.97 21.01
N PHE A 611 4.29 -48.06 20.95
CA PHE A 611 3.81 -49.33 20.43
C PHE A 611 4.37 -50.56 21.15
N ALA A 612 3.66 -51.68 21.01
CA ALA A 612 4.11 -53.01 21.38
C ALA A 612 4.78 -53.65 20.16
N PHE A 613 6.08 -53.90 20.24
CA PHE A 613 6.87 -54.50 19.18
C PHE A 613 7.24 -55.94 19.55
N LEU A 614 7.04 -56.88 18.61
CA LEU A 614 7.41 -58.29 18.75
C LEU A 614 8.50 -58.63 17.76
N GLU A 615 9.65 -59.17 18.21
CA GLU A 615 10.71 -59.66 17.33
C GLU A 615 10.17 -60.79 16.45
N ILE A 616 10.38 -60.71 15.14
CA ILE A 616 9.87 -61.73 14.20
C ILE A 616 10.98 -62.41 13.39
N ASP A 617 12.11 -61.73 13.17
CA ASP A 617 13.23 -62.27 12.41
C ASP A 617 14.49 -61.42 12.54
N THR A 618 15.65 -61.99 12.16
CA THR A 618 16.87 -61.27 11.87
C THR A 618 17.32 -61.61 10.43
N VAL A 619 17.43 -60.58 9.58
CA VAL A 619 17.66 -60.75 8.14
C VAL A 619 18.78 -59.85 7.63
N ALA A 620 19.53 -60.28 6.66
CA ALA A 620 20.50 -59.45 5.93
C ALA A 620 19.94 -59.14 4.56
N LEU A 621 19.31 -57.95 4.40
CA LEU A 621 18.60 -57.54 3.21
C LEU A 621 19.37 -56.52 2.35
N ALA A 622 19.88 -55.45 2.99
CA ALA A 622 20.52 -54.32 2.29
C ALA A 622 21.70 -53.78 3.14
N GLY A 623 22.63 -54.67 3.51
CA GLY A 623 23.77 -54.30 4.37
C GLY A 623 23.92 -55.23 5.58
N PRO A 624 24.30 -54.71 6.75
CA PRO A 624 24.44 -55.52 7.96
C PRO A 624 23.11 -56.17 8.37
N PRO A 625 23.14 -57.26 9.12
CA PRO A 625 21.95 -57.91 9.66
C PRO A 625 21.07 -56.90 10.42
N THR A 626 19.78 -56.94 10.14
CA THR A 626 18.78 -56.05 10.77
C THR A 626 17.70 -56.92 11.42
N THR A 627 17.38 -56.68 12.67
CA THR A 627 16.27 -57.34 13.35
C THR A 627 14.94 -56.66 12.96
N LEU A 628 13.97 -57.48 12.61
CA LEU A 628 12.63 -57.06 12.20
C LEU A 628 11.65 -57.28 13.35
N TYR A 629 10.76 -56.34 13.49
CA TYR A 629 9.70 -56.34 14.51
C TYR A 629 8.33 -56.17 13.86
N ALA A 630 7.34 -56.90 14.40
CA ALA A 630 5.93 -56.64 14.08
C ALA A 630 5.33 -55.63 15.07
N ILE A 631 4.52 -54.71 14.60
CA ILE A 631 3.69 -53.84 15.46
C ILE A 631 2.46 -54.67 15.90
N MET A 632 2.33 -54.94 17.19
CA MET A 632 1.28 -55.75 17.78
C MET A 632 0.20 -54.94 18.51
N GLY A 633 0.26 -53.61 18.41
CA GLY A 633 -0.72 -52.69 18.98
C GLY A 633 -0.11 -51.54 19.78
N ASN A 634 -0.93 -50.88 20.55
CA ASN A 634 -0.61 -49.72 21.34
C ASN A 634 0.09 -50.04 22.69
N PRO A 635 0.46 -49.05 23.52
CA PRO A 635 1.11 -49.27 24.81
C PRO A 635 0.30 -50.12 25.81
N VAL A 636 -1.04 -50.12 25.71
CA VAL A 636 -1.93 -50.93 26.54
C VAL A 636 -1.68 -52.43 26.23
N ASN A 637 -1.53 -52.77 24.95
CA ASN A 637 -1.19 -54.12 24.53
C ASN A 637 0.20 -54.54 25.07
N LYS A 638 1.18 -53.65 25.09
CA LYS A 638 2.53 -53.88 25.65
C LYS A 638 2.48 -54.23 27.12
N ALA A 639 1.56 -53.70 27.89
CA ALA A 639 1.39 -53.95 29.31
C ALA A 639 0.65 -55.27 29.59
N SER A 640 0.02 -55.90 28.60
CA SER A 640 -0.79 -57.11 28.81
C SER A 640 0.09 -58.32 29.17
N PRO A 641 -0.36 -59.20 30.11
CA PRO A 641 0.38 -60.42 30.49
C PRO A 641 0.62 -61.35 29.30
N LYS A 642 -0.37 -61.41 28.38
CA LYS A 642 -0.30 -62.21 27.16
C LYS A 642 0.84 -61.77 26.24
N PHE A 643 0.97 -60.48 26.01
CA PHE A 643 2.02 -59.92 25.14
C PHE A 643 3.40 -60.12 25.79
N ARG A 644 3.52 -59.88 27.08
CA ARG A 644 4.78 -60.12 27.81
C ARG A 644 5.24 -61.60 27.73
N ALA A 645 4.30 -62.54 27.91
CA ALA A 645 4.62 -63.95 27.75
C ALA A 645 5.08 -64.28 26.32
N LEU A 646 4.38 -63.74 25.30
CA LEU A 646 4.73 -63.90 23.88
C LEU A 646 6.15 -63.37 23.58
N THR A 647 6.49 -62.21 24.10
CA THR A 647 7.81 -61.57 23.92
C THR A 647 8.91 -62.44 24.52
N VAL A 648 8.72 -62.95 25.73
CA VAL A 648 9.71 -63.87 26.39
C VAL A 648 9.91 -65.14 25.58
N PHE A 649 8.83 -65.73 25.08
CA PHE A 649 8.94 -66.92 24.22
C PHE A 649 9.69 -66.64 22.93
N HIS A 650 9.38 -65.48 22.25
CA HIS A 650 10.10 -65.07 21.02
C HIS A 650 11.57 -64.87 21.28
N ASP A 651 11.96 -64.22 22.39
CA ASP A 651 13.35 -64.02 22.78
C ASP A 651 14.08 -65.35 22.93
N HIS A 652 13.44 -66.35 23.59
CA HIS A 652 13.99 -67.64 23.72
C HIS A 652 14.09 -68.46 22.41
N ILE A 653 13.10 -68.33 21.52
CA ILE A 653 13.11 -68.98 20.20
C ILE A 653 14.29 -68.40 19.38
N PHE A 654 14.46 -67.08 19.29
CA PHE A 654 15.57 -66.54 18.53
C PHE A 654 16.91 -66.73 19.16
N GLN A 655 17.01 -66.82 20.49
CA GLN A 655 18.25 -67.26 21.17
C GLN A 655 18.60 -68.73 20.84
N ALA A 656 17.61 -69.61 20.85
CA ALA A 656 17.82 -71.02 20.50
C ALA A 656 18.22 -71.16 19.01
N ILE A 657 17.60 -70.39 18.09
CA ILE A 657 17.97 -70.37 16.67
C ILE A 657 19.41 -69.89 16.50
N ARG A 658 19.80 -68.81 17.12
CA ARG A 658 21.17 -68.26 17.04
C ARG A 658 22.20 -69.16 17.59
N LYS A 659 21.86 -69.95 18.62
CA LYS A 659 22.74 -70.98 19.21
C LYS A 659 22.64 -72.31 18.48
N GLN A 660 21.92 -72.40 17.35
CA GLN A 660 21.73 -73.64 16.58
C GLN A 660 21.12 -74.79 17.40
N GLN A 661 20.31 -74.44 18.43
CA GLN A 661 19.61 -75.41 19.29
C GLN A 661 18.24 -75.75 18.67
N TRP A 662 18.28 -76.47 17.55
CA TRP A 662 17.12 -76.64 16.66
C TRP A 662 15.94 -77.33 17.37
N GLN A 663 16.15 -78.35 18.16
CA GLN A 663 15.09 -79.05 18.87
C GLN A 663 14.44 -78.17 19.92
N MET A 664 15.22 -77.42 20.69
CA MET A 664 14.70 -76.42 21.65
C MET A 664 13.85 -75.33 20.96
N ALA A 665 14.31 -74.81 19.80
CA ALA A 665 13.59 -73.89 19.06
C ALA A 665 12.21 -74.41 18.56
N ARG A 666 12.18 -75.69 18.09
CA ARG A 666 10.93 -76.34 17.69
C ARG A 666 9.95 -76.48 18.86
N ASP A 667 10.39 -76.88 20.02
CA ASP A 667 9.57 -77.08 21.20
C ASP A 667 8.98 -75.76 21.69
N LEU A 668 9.77 -74.67 21.68
CA LEU A 668 9.28 -73.28 22.00
C LEU A 668 8.29 -72.82 21.00
N ILE A 669 8.51 -72.98 19.69
CA ILE A 669 7.57 -72.65 18.62
C ILE A 669 6.26 -73.43 18.82
N ALA A 670 6.30 -74.71 19.13
CA ALA A 670 5.10 -75.49 19.35
C ALA A 670 4.27 -75.01 20.55
N GLN A 671 4.93 -74.47 21.58
CA GLN A 671 4.27 -73.85 22.73
C GLN A 671 3.62 -72.50 22.31
N CYS A 672 4.37 -71.67 21.58
CA CYS A 672 3.85 -70.35 21.07
C CYS A 672 2.65 -70.55 20.18
N ARG A 673 2.60 -71.52 19.30
CA ARG A 673 1.45 -71.77 18.38
C ARG A 673 0.12 -72.01 19.11
N ARG A 674 0.19 -72.45 20.37
CA ARG A 674 -1.03 -72.67 21.21
C ARG A 674 -1.55 -71.34 21.82
N LEU A 675 -0.75 -70.26 21.81
CA LEU A 675 -1.16 -68.97 22.34
C LEU A 675 -2.10 -68.28 21.39
N SER A 676 -3.19 -67.76 21.91
CA SER A 676 -4.16 -66.99 21.12
C SER A 676 -3.49 -65.72 20.55
N GLY A 677 -3.64 -65.49 19.23
CA GLY A 677 -3.05 -64.35 18.51
C GLY A 677 -1.61 -64.57 18.00
N ALA A 678 -1.10 -65.82 18.08
CA ALA A 678 0.16 -66.20 17.48
C ALA A 678 0.02 -66.27 15.94
N SER A 679 1.02 -65.75 15.21
CA SER A 679 1.04 -65.82 13.74
C SER A 679 1.47 -67.20 13.26
N GLN A 680 0.54 -68.02 12.79
CA GLN A 680 0.84 -69.38 12.33
C GLN A 680 1.83 -69.35 11.16
N LYS A 681 1.69 -68.42 10.20
CA LYS A 681 2.58 -68.26 9.04
C LYS A 681 4.02 -68.01 9.48
N LEU A 682 4.25 -67.19 10.51
CA LEU A 682 5.59 -66.89 11.06
C LEU A 682 6.27 -68.16 11.56
N TYR A 683 5.55 -68.95 12.31
CA TYR A 683 6.11 -70.16 12.89
C TYR A 683 6.34 -71.27 11.85
N ASP A 684 5.47 -71.40 10.85
CA ASP A 684 5.69 -72.32 9.71
C ASP A 684 6.93 -71.92 8.94
N LEU A 685 7.17 -70.61 8.72
CA LEU A 685 8.39 -70.10 8.08
C LEU A 685 9.64 -70.50 8.88
N HIS A 686 9.63 -70.28 10.20
CA HIS A 686 10.80 -70.65 11.05
C HIS A 686 11.04 -72.18 11.13
N LEU A 687 9.95 -72.96 11.19
CA LEU A 687 10.09 -74.44 11.17
C LEU A 687 10.66 -74.95 9.85
N ALA A 688 10.26 -74.35 8.73
CA ALA A 688 10.83 -74.69 7.42
C ALA A 688 12.33 -74.31 7.33
N ARG A 689 12.69 -73.13 7.86
CA ARG A 689 14.11 -72.71 7.95
C ARG A 689 14.96 -73.59 8.86
N ILE A 690 14.44 -73.99 10.03
CA ILE A 690 15.08 -74.90 10.93
C ILE A 690 15.33 -76.26 10.22
N ALA A 691 14.33 -76.79 9.52
CA ALA A 691 14.46 -78.01 8.75
C ALA A 691 15.51 -77.90 7.62
N TYR A 692 15.65 -76.70 7.02
CA TYR A 692 16.67 -76.41 6.03
C TYR A 692 18.08 -76.40 6.68
N TYR A 693 18.25 -75.66 7.80
CA TYR A 693 19.54 -75.54 8.52
C TYR A 693 20.01 -76.84 9.18
N GLU A 694 19.11 -77.73 9.52
CA GLU A 694 19.49 -79.07 9.98
C GLU A 694 20.16 -79.88 8.86
N LYS A 695 19.74 -79.72 7.61
CA LYS A 695 20.30 -80.33 6.43
C LYS A 695 21.55 -79.62 5.91
N HIS A 696 21.61 -78.33 6.15
CA HIS A 696 22.66 -77.41 5.67
C HIS A 696 23.14 -76.55 6.84
N PRO A 697 23.90 -77.15 7.83
CA PRO A 697 24.29 -76.40 9.02
C PRO A 697 25.08 -75.13 8.70
N PRO A 698 24.69 -73.99 9.22
CA PRO A 698 25.49 -72.79 9.09
C PRO A 698 26.74 -72.90 9.91
N GLY A 699 27.86 -72.28 9.51
CA GLY A 699 29.13 -72.33 10.21
C GLY A 699 29.06 -71.82 11.64
N ALA A 700 30.17 -72.09 12.41
CA ALA A 700 30.26 -71.65 13.81
C ALA A 700 30.13 -70.11 14.01
N ASP A 701 30.54 -69.34 13.01
CA ASP A 701 30.51 -67.88 13.02
C ASP A 701 29.20 -67.29 12.45
N TRP A 702 28.15 -68.10 12.36
CA TRP A 702 26.86 -67.62 11.86
C TRP A 702 26.26 -66.60 12.81
N ASP A 703 25.91 -65.43 12.22
CA ASP A 703 25.33 -64.25 12.91
C ASP A 703 23.84 -64.41 13.28
N GLY A 704 23.22 -65.57 12.97
CA GLY A 704 21.79 -65.81 13.17
C GLY A 704 20.87 -65.18 12.14
N ALA A 705 21.42 -64.47 11.16
CA ALA A 705 20.64 -63.81 10.16
C ALA A 705 20.26 -64.69 8.98
N PHE A 706 19.04 -64.60 8.54
CA PHE A 706 18.61 -65.24 7.31
C PHE A 706 19.00 -64.32 6.10
N ARG A 707 19.59 -64.93 5.08
CA ARG A 707 20.00 -64.32 3.84
C ARG A 707 19.14 -64.86 2.71
N PRO A 708 18.00 -64.16 2.41
CA PRO A 708 17.15 -64.61 1.30
C PRO A 708 17.91 -64.42 -0.02
N ILE A 709 17.84 -65.43 -0.88
CA ILE A 709 18.24 -65.28 -2.28
C ILE A 709 17.13 -64.42 -2.91
N LEU A 710 17.41 -63.13 -3.14
CA LEU A 710 16.52 -62.25 -3.84
C LEU A 710 16.80 -62.41 -5.33
N GLU A 711 15.96 -63.17 -6.04
CA GLU A 711 15.95 -63.21 -7.50
C GLU A 711 15.48 -61.85 -8.09
#